data_98d8984e41ed4a3d1dcfa9c2ab316f1a
#
_entry.id   98d8984e41ed4a3d1dcfa9c2ab316f1a
#
_cell.length_a   1.000
_cell.length_b   1.000
_cell.length_c   1.000
_cell.angle_alpha   90.00
_cell.angle_beta   90.00
_cell.angle_gamma   90.00
#
_symmetry.space_group_name_H-M   'P 1'
#
loop_
_entity.id
_entity.type
_entity.pdbx_description
1 polymer ?
#
loop_
_entity_poly.entity_id
_entity_poly.type
_entity_poly.pdbx_seq_one_letter_code
_entity_poly.pdbx_strand_id
1 'polypeptide(L)'
;MIKQTKRFYFSLTAFIFFVVANGLGATTQLDIPIRAAGYGTAFYEETARLYEKTHPDIKINIYGSPRIDDQISVQIMDGKLPDAASAPYVLWPQLIRSGQVLDLTPYLKQKNWEGDEVWENTFFPGTLDVWRVDNRVGGLPVSMACWTIFYNKALFREHHWEPAKTWDEFYVLCDKIKAAGVAPISIPGVSWLYADAFFRYAYYNLVGAQGWKEMLDLKPGARTASPYIRAAEVEQTVISRYAMRGWQGETHTGAEQSFLLGRSAMTVSGSWLVNEMEGKLSNTFELGIMNFPLFKDGVTDPSAVHIGSDCFFVFNTGNPDRVQKTIEFLKFLTSKERATAFVREMNSPVSVKGVALSSYSQRMQETATLILNAKEAFAMPSTMMLSAEVRQVIVDLNSKLGSQTITPEQYGASLEAAASIDRNVKANPTHIEYRHTSLGVLLITVVGIIVSGLLMLTVSKKFKQTAQNETQKQDAYFNALNTKAGLFFIGPAFLVYAIFLLIPALISFSWSFTRWSGVGAKTFVGLFNFKWLLFESDTFWLALKNNGFLMVVPFVVVVPLALGCAALLHYGVYGKSFFRTVFLFPNLLGGIAASLLWLTAYQPHGGLVNATLVALGKLIHSKTLTDFDGFPWLAPQYLYTSLIPIYIWMACGFNLILYLAAMEGIDGQLYEAAELEGVSKVKQFFSITLPLIKEVIIISVIFLVIGGLNAFEMVWLLTSQAPGASSHTLGTFLVSSMFNDFEIGRASALAVILFILVASVSALVMRSFKRSNNDA
;
A
#
# COMPACT_ATOMS: atom_id res chain seq x y z
N MET A 1 61.71 22.88 -41.11
CA MET A 1 62.09 22.28 -39.83
C MET A 1 61.20 22.74 -38.62
N ILE A 2 60.90 24.02 -38.49
CA ILE A 2 60.19 24.57 -37.32
C ILE A 2 58.69 24.13 -37.20
N LYS A 3 58.02 23.76 -38.32
CA LYS A 3 56.60 23.28 -38.28
C LYS A 3 56.45 21.78 -37.86
N GLN A 4 57.46 20.97 -38.03
CA GLN A 4 57.42 19.55 -37.61
C GLN A 4 57.70 19.38 -36.11
N THR A 5 58.55 20.20 -35.53
CA THR A 5 58.91 20.22 -34.11
C THR A 5 57.71 20.65 -33.24
N LYS A 6 56.89 21.62 -33.68
CA LYS A 6 55.69 22.05 -32.96
C LYS A 6 54.57 20.94 -32.95
N ARG A 7 54.45 20.16 -34.00
CA ARG A 7 53.50 19.02 -34.04
C ARG A 7 53.95 17.90 -33.13
N PHE A 8 55.25 17.65 -33.01
CA PHE A 8 55.79 16.61 -32.14
C PHE A 8 55.61 16.96 -30.65
N TYR A 9 55.85 18.20 -30.25
CA TYR A 9 55.59 18.66 -28.88
C TYR A 9 54.10 18.69 -28.54
N PHE A 10 53.21 19.03 -29.47
CA PHE A 10 51.78 19.01 -29.25
C PHE A 10 51.23 17.57 -29.13
N SER A 11 51.76 16.63 -29.91
CA SER A 11 51.42 15.19 -29.78
C SER A 11 51.98 14.57 -28.51
N LEU A 12 53.20 14.97 -28.09
CA LEU A 12 53.81 14.46 -26.86
C LEU A 12 53.12 15.00 -25.60
N THR A 13 52.73 16.28 -25.58
CA THR A 13 51.94 16.87 -24.48
C THR A 13 50.54 16.30 -24.44
N ALA A 14 49.87 16.08 -25.58
CA ALA A 14 48.57 15.42 -25.63
C ALA A 14 48.65 13.95 -25.20
N PHE A 15 49.75 13.25 -25.54
CA PHE A 15 49.97 11.84 -25.08
C PHE A 15 50.30 11.78 -23.59
N ILE A 16 51.10 12.73 -23.06
CA ILE A 16 51.40 12.83 -21.64
C ILE A 16 50.12 13.23 -20.86
N PHE A 17 49.29 14.14 -21.36
CA PHE A 17 48.00 14.48 -20.78
C PHE A 17 47.01 13.28 -20.84
N PHE A 18 47.06 12.50 -21.92
CA PHE A 18 46.24 11.29 -22.06
C PHE A 18 46.71 10.15 -21.13
N VAL A 19 48.03 10.00 -20.94
CA VAL A 19 48.60 9.02 -20.01
C VAL A 19 48.44 9.43 -18.54
N VAL A 20 48.53 10.73 -18.24
CA VAL A 20 48.27 11.26 -16.89
C VAL A 20 46.78 11.28 -16.59
N ALA A 21 45.91 11.52 -17.55
CA ALA A 21 44.43 11.40 -17.37
C ALA A 21 43.95 9.94 -17.24
N ASN A 22 44.68 8.98 -17.84
CA ASN A 22 44.37 7.53 -17.65
C ASN A 22 45.14 6.93 -16.47
N GLY A 23 46.06 7.66 -15.82
CA GLY A 23 46.77 7.21 -14.62
C GLY A 23 46.12 7.65 -13.30
N LEU A 24 45.10 8.50 -13.33
CA LEU A 24 44.16 8.70 -12.23
C LEU A 24 43.16 7.55 -12.30
N GLY A 25 43.38 6.51 -11.48
CA GLY A 25 42.50 5.32 -11.43
C GLY A 25 41.03 5.74 -11.47
N ALA A 26 40.31 5.18 -12.42
CA ALA A 26 38.87 5.47 -12.56
C ALA A 26 38.18 5.15 -11.25
N THR A 27 37.65 6.18 -10.56
CA THR A 27 36.94 6.05 -9.32
C THR A 27 35.69 5.18 -9.56
N THR A 28 35.58 4.04 -8.86
CA THR A 28 34.41 3.16 -8.95
C THR A 28 33.28 3.80 -8.15
N GLN A 29 32.18 4.14 -8.79
CA GLN A 29 30.98 4.61 -8.10
C GLN A 29 30.08 3.42 -7.79
N LEU A 30 29.69 3.26 -6.52
CA LEU A 30 28.70 2.30 -6.03
C LEU A 30 27.40 3.01 -5.69
N ASP A 31 26.27 2.51 -6.16
CA ASP A 31 24.93 3.06 -5.92
C ASP A 31 24.20 2.18 -4.91
N ILE A 32 23.86 2.74 -3.74
CA ILE A 32 23.29 2.01 -2.61
C ILE A 32 22.06 2.75 -2.08
N PRO A 33 20.86 2.46 -2.60
CA PRO A 33 19.59 2.97 -2.06
C PRO A 33 19.26 2.38 -0.70
N ILE A 34 18.75 3.24 0.20
CA ILE A 34 18.44 2.91 1.60
C ILE A 34 16.97 3.20 1.90
N ARG A 35 16.30 2.28 2.60
CA ARG A 35 15.00 2.58 3.19
C ARG A 35 15.19 3.54 4.37
N ALA A 36 14.80 4.79 4.18
CA ALA A 36 14.98 5.85 5.17
C ALA A 36 13.89 5.86 6.27
N ALA A 37 12.95 4.90 6.26
CA ALA A 37 11.88 4.83 7.25
C ALA A 37 12.43 4.57 8.67
N GLY A 38 12.07 5.43 9.63
CA GLY A 38 12.44 5.31 11.04
C GLY A 38 13.85 5.79 11.39
N TYR A 39 14.83 5.66 10.49
CA TYR A 39 16.24 5.92 10.81
C TYR A 39 16.94 6.93 9.89
N GLY A 40 16.36 7.28 8.75
CA GLY A 40 16.99 8.16 7.77
C GLY A 40 18.19 7.51 7.08
N THR A 41 19.02 8.35 6.40
CA THR A 41 20.22 7.91 5.64
C THR A 41 21.53 8.33 6.27
N ALA A 42 21.50 9.23 7.25
CA ALA A 42 22.69 9.92 7.79
C ALA A 42 23.80 8.97 8.28
N PHE A 43 23.47 7.92 9.00
CA PHE A 43 24.42 6.91 9.47
C PHE A 43 25.14 6.22 8.29
N TYR A 44 24.40 5.86 7.27
CA TYR A 44 24.94 5.17 6.09
C TYR A 44 25.82 6.11 5.25
N GLU A 45 25.43 7.38 5.11
CA GLU A 45 26.22 8.40 4.45
C GLU A 45 27.54 8.66 5.19
N GLU A 46 27.52 8.74 6.53
CA GLU A 46 28.73 8.87 7.32
C GLU A 46 29.62 7.62 7.21
N THR A 47 29.02 6.43 7.28
CA THR A 47 29.74 5.17 7.07
C THR A 47 30.42 5.12 5.69
N ALA A 48 29.74 5.56 4.65
CA ALA A 48 30.31 5.65 3.30
C ALA A 48 31.49 6.63 3.28
N ARG A 49 31.35 7.83 3.87
CA ARG A 49 32.42 8.81 3.96
C ARG A 49 33.65 8.30 4.72
N LEU A 50 33.44 7.53 5.79
CA LEU A 50 34.55 6.93 6.55
C LEU A 50 35.29 5.87 5.71
N TYR A 51 34.54 5.05 4.99
CA TYR A 51 35.11 4.04 4.11
C TYR A 51 35.90 4.66 2.93
N GLU A 52 35.37 5.68 2.30
CA GLU A 52 35.99 6.41 1.20
C GLU A 52 37.34 7.06 1.60
N LYS A 53 37.52 7.48 2.87
CA LYS A 53 38.79 8.04 3.36
C LYS A 53 39.95 7.03 3.26
N THR A 54 39.67 5.76 3.42
CA THR A 54 40.65 4.67 3.34
C THR A 54 40.68 4.01 1.97
N HIS A 55 39.68 4.25 1.13
CA HIS A 55 39.52 3.67 -0.21
C HIS A 55 39.20 4.79 -1.24
N PRO A 56 40.20 5.63 -1.58
CA PRO A 56 39.98 6.82 -2.42
C PRO A 56 39.61 6.49 -3.89
N ASP A 57 39.79 5.24 -4.30
CA ASP A 57 39.36 4.73 -5.61
C ASP A 57 37.87 4.35 -5.65
N ILE A 58 37.13 4.46 -4.51
CA ILE A 58 35.71 4.15 -4.41
C ILE A 58 34.94 5.40 -4.02
N LYS A 59 33.78 5.60 -4.67
CA LYS A 59 32.78 6.60 -4.31
C LYS A 59 31.46 5.91 -4.06
N ILE A 60 30.82 6.14 -2.91
CA ILE A 60 29.58 5.48 -2.54
C ILE A 60 28.45 6.51 -2.51
N ASN A 61 27.47 6.32 -3.38
CA ASN A 61 26.29 7.15 -3.49
C ASN A 61 25.16 6.53 -2.64
N ILE A 62 24.95 7.09 -1.44
CA ILE A 62 23.82 6.73 -0.56
C ILE A 62 22.67 7.68 -0.87
N TYR A 63 21.49 7.15 -1.14
CA TYR A 63 20.27 7.91 -1.29
C TYR A 63 19.08 7.10 -0.78
N GLY A 64 18.00 7.77 -0.37
CA GLY A 64 16.90 7.02 0.19
C GLY A 64 15.63 7.83 0.42
N SER A 65 14.55 7.09 0.61
CA SER A 65 13.26 7.61 1.02
C SER A 65 12.51 6.53 1.83
N PRO A 66 11.44 6.88 2.54
CA PRO A 66 10.59 5.89 3.21
C PRO A 66 9.97 4.85 2.26
N ARG A 67 9.87 5.17 0.97
CA ARG A 67 9.30 4.31 -0.09
C ARG A 67 10.29 4.00 -1.20
N ILE A 68 11.56 3.85 -0.87
CA ILE A 68 12.61 3.53 -1.83
C ILE A 68 12.38 2.19 -2.55
N ASP A 69 11.64 1.28 -1.91
CA ASP A 69 11.28 -0.05 -2.45
C ASP A 69 10.57 0.05 -3.80
N ASP A 70 9.66 1.03 -3.94
CA ASP A 70 8.93 1.27 -5.19
C ASP A 70 9.88 1.67 -6.32
N GLN A 71 10.86 2.54 -6.02
CA GLN A 71 11.84 3.00 -6.98
C GLN A 71 12.80 1.90 -7.41
N ILE A 72 13.29 1.11 -6.44
CA ILE A 72 14.18 -0.03 -6.70
C ILE A 72 13.45 -1.09 -7.53
N SER A 73 12.19 -1.36 -7.23
CA SER A 73 11.38 -2.29 -8.01
C SER A 73 11.30 -1.88 -9.49
N VAL A 74 11.09 -0.59 -9.76
CA VAL A 74 11.10 -0.06 -11.14
C VAL A 74 12.48 -0.18 -11.77
N GLN A 75 13.57 0.14 -11.05
CA GLN A 75 14.94 0.01 -11.55
C GLN A 75 15.29 -1.44 -11.91
N ILE A 76 14.87 -2.41 -11.07
CA ILE A 76 15.07 -3.84 -11.33
C ILE A 76 14.31 -4.27 -12.59
N MET A 77 13.07 -3.83 -12.76
CA MET A 77 12.27 -4.12 -13.96
C MET A 77 12.90 -3.56 -15.24
N ASP A 78 13.55 -2.39 -15.13
CA ASP A 78 14.30 -1.74 -16.23
C ASP A 78 15.67 -2.39 -16.48
N GLY A 79 16.10 -3.35 -15.67
CA GLY A 79 17.42 -3.97 -15.75
C GLY A 79 18.56 -3.09 -15.24
N LYS A 80 18.25 -2.01 -14.50
CA LYS A 80 19.23 -1.08 -13.90
C LYS A 80 19.43 -1.44 -12.43
N LEU A 81 20.25 -2.47 -12.19
CA LEU A 81 20.48 -2.96 -10.84
C LEU A 81 21.40 -2.01 -10.07
N PRO A 82 21.04 -1.59 -8.82
CA PRO A 82 21.99 -0.95 -7.92
C PRO A 82 23.05 -1.95 -7.46
N ASP A 83 24.12 -1.51 -6.82
CA ASP A 83 25.17 -2.42 -6.31
C ASP A 83 24.71 -3.17 -5.07
N ALA A 84 24.06 -2.46 -4.13
CA ALA A 84 23.33 -3.05 -3.02
C ALA A 84 22.12 -2.19 -2.70
N ALA A 85 21.19 -2.73 -1.90
CA ALA A 85 20.05 -1.95 -1.41
C ALA A 85 19.56 -2.48 -0.07
N SER A 86 19.09 -1.60 0.82
CA SER A 86 18.38 -2.01 2.04
C SER A 86 16.90 -2.33 1.80
N ALA A 87 16.54 -2.61 0.59
CA ALA A 87 15.24 -3.05 0.07
C ALA A 87 15.48 -3.69 -1.30
N PRO A 88 14.71 -4.62 -1.79
CA PRO A 88 13.27 -4.85 -1.67
C PRO A 88 12.96 -6.14 -0.90
N TYR A 89 12.00 -6.06 -0.01
CA TYR A 89 11.57 -7.23 0.77
C TYR A 89 10.77 -8.25 -0.03
N VAL A 90 10.09 -7.83 -1.08
CA VAL A 90 9.04 -8.64 -1.73
C VAL A 90 9.60 -9.63 -2.72
N LEU A 91 10.49 -9.16 -3.59
CA LEU A 91 11.00 -9.96 -4.70
C LEU A 91 12.27 -10.73 -4.37
N TRP A 92 12.86 -10.54 -3.19
CA TRP A 92 14.15 -11.12 -2.91
C TRP A 92 14.23 -12.64 -3.16
N PRO A 93 13.20 -13.47 -2.86
CA PRO A 93 13.28 -14.91 -3.15
C PRO A 93 13.36 -15.21 -4.65
N GLN A 94 12.64 -14.42 -5.47
CA GLN A 94 12.71 -14.56 -6.92
C GLN A 94 14.02 -14.00 -7.48
N LEU A 95 14.52 -12.89 -6.92
CA LEU A 95 15.77 -12.26 -7.34
C LEU A 95 16.98 -13.15 -7.06
N ILE A 96 17.02 -13.84 -5.91
CA ILE A 96 18.10 -14.81 -5.64
C ILE A 96 17.99 -16.06 -6.53
N ARG A 97 16.77 -16.55 -6.80
CA ARG A 97 16.55 -17.67 -7.71
C ARG A 97 16.94 -17.34 -9.15
N SER A 98 16.69 -16.13 -9.59
CA SER A 98 17.07 -15.66 -10.94
C SER A 98 18.54 -15.26 -11.07
N GLY A 99 19.30 -15.21 -9.95
CA GLY A 99 20.69 -14.78 -9.92
C GLY A 99 20.91 -13.27 -10.04
N GLN A 100 19.85 -12.47 -9.93
CA GLN A 100 19.96 -11.00 -9.91
C GLN A 100 20.40 -10.48 -8.54
N VAL A 101 19.99 -11.14 -7.44
CA VAL A 101 20.58 -10.96 -6.11
C VAL A 101 21.67 -12.03 -5.94
N LEU A 102 22.78 -11.61 -5.39
CA LEU A 102 23.96 -12.44 -5.16
C LEU A 102 23.68 -13.43 -4.02
N ASP A 103 24.14 -14.67 -4.18
CA ASP A 103 24.26 -15.60 -3.07
C ASP A 103 25.44 -15.20 -2.18
N LEU A 104 25.17 -14.73 -0.98
CA LEU A 104 26.17 -14.29 -0.01
C LEU A 104 26.86 -15.45 0.72
N THR A 105 26.35 -16.69 0.60
CA THR A 105 26.88 -17.87 1.32
C THR A 105 28.39 -18.04 1.17
N PRO A 106 29.00 -17.94 -0.04
CA PRO A 106 30.45 -18.07 -0.20
C PRO A 106 31.24 -16.94 0.48
N TYR A 107 30.72 -15.73 0.49
CA TYR A 107 31.36 -14.56 1.08
C TYR A 107 31.27 -14.59 2.62
N LEU A 108 30.16 -15.08 3.17
CA LEU A 108 29.96 -15.26 4.60
C LEU A 108 30.93 -16.27 5.22
N LYS A 109 31.50 -17.17 4.46
CA LYS A 109 32.57 -18.09 4.87
C LYS A 109 33.97 -17.44 4.93
N GLN A 110 34.12 -16.25 4.37
CA GLN A 110 35.35 -15.48 4.45
C GLN A 110 35.52 -14.83 5.84
N LYS A 111 36.68 -14.22 6.08
CA LYS A 111 36.94 -13.43 7.28
C LYS A 111 36.05 -12.18 7.29
N ASN A 112 35.62 -11.79 8.50
CA ASN A 112 34.97 -10.50 8.76
C ASN A 112 35.92 -9.33 8.49
N TRP A 113 35.45 -8.09 8.71
CA TRP A 113 36.25 -6.87 8.52
C TRP A 113 37.49 -6.83 9.41
N GLU A 114 37.36 -7.25 10.66
CA GLU A 114 38.44 -7.30 11.63
C GLU A 114 39.47 -8.40 11.33
N GLY A 115 39.10 -9.40 10.54
CA GLY A 115 39.96 -10.52 10.18
C GLY A 115 40.13 -11.59 11.27
N ASP A 116 39.40 -11.46 12.38
CA ASP A 116 39.54 -12.32 13.56
C ASP A 116 38.66 -13.57 13.54
N GLU A 117 37.48 -13.49 12.88
CA GLU A 117 36.54 -14.61 12.79
C GLU A 117 35.94 -14.77 11.40
N VAL A 118 35.19 -15.85 11.16
CA VAL A 118 34.39 -16.03 9.94
C VAL A 118 33.20 -15.10 9.97
N TRP A 119 32.92 -14.39 8.88
CA TRP A 119 31.93 -13.32 8.85
C TRP A 119 30.52 -13.75 9.27
N GLU A 120 30.09 -14.97 8.90
CA GLU A 120 28.78 -15.47 9.36
C GLU A 120 28.68 -15.57 10.90
N ASN A 121 29.79 -15.83 11.58
CA ASN A 121 29.83 -15.98 13.03
C ASN A 121 29.69 -14.64 13.78
N THR A 122 29.85 -13.51 13.08
CA THR A 122 29.66 -12.17 13.63
C THR A 122 28.18 -11.87 13.96
N PHE A 123 27.27 -12.57 13.31
CA PHE A 123 25.82 -12.30 13.43
C PHE A 123 25.18 -13.13 14.55
N PHE A 124 24.08 -12.59 15.12
CA PHE A 124 23.26 -13.36 16.04
C PHE A 124 22.65 -14.58 15.37
N PRO A 125 22.52 -15.71 16.10
CA PRO A 125 21.91 -16.94 15.58
C PRO A 125 20.50 -16.67 15.01
N GLY A 126 20.19 -17.28 13.88
CA GLY A 126 18.88 -17.16 13.23
C GLY A 126 18.70 -15.92 12.34
N THR A 127 19.49 -14.85 12.51
CA THR A 127 19.30 -13.61 11.74
C THR A 127 19.62 -13.78 10.25
N LEU A 128 20.61 -14.59 9.90
CA LEU A 128 20.92 -14.94 8.52
C LEU A 128 19.90 -15.92 7.91
N ASP A 129 19.29 -16.76 8.74
CA ASP A 129 18.35 -17.79 8.27
C ASP A 129 17.03 -17.18 7.79
N VAL A 130 16.65 -16.02 8.31
CA VAL A 130 15.53 -15.23 7.82
C VAL A 130 15.65 -14.91 6.32
N TRP A 131 16.88 -14.70 5.86
CA TRP A 131 17.21 -14.31 4.49
C TRP A 131 17.73 -15.47 3.64
N ARG A 132 17.40 -16.70 4.02
CA ARG A 132 17.81 -17.93 3.33
C ARG A 132 16.68 -18.47 2.47
N VAL A 133 17.01 -18.73 1.21
CA VAL A 133 16.13 -19.40 0.22
C VAL A 133 16.94 -20.48 -0.51
N ASP A 134 16.42 -21.70 -0.60
CA ASP A 134 17.06 -22.81 -1.31
C ASP A 134 18.54 -22.98 -0.91
N ASN A 135 18.83 -22.89 0.41
CA ASN A 135 20.17 -22.92 1.02
C ASN A 135 21.11 -21.76 0.65
N ARG A 136 20.63 -20.72 -0.05
CA ARG A 136 21.38 -19.50 -0.38
C ARG A 136 20.97 -18.38 0.55
N VAL A 137 21.93 -17.58 1.01
CA VAL A 137 21.68 -16.36 1.79
C VAL A 137 21.64 -15.17 0.84
N GLY A 138 20.48 -14.54 0.68
CA GLY A 138 20.30 -13.41 -0.23
C GLY A 138 20.43 -12.05 0.44
N GLY A 139 20.21 -11.96 1.76
CA GLY A 139 20.24 -10.71 2.50
C GLY A 139 21.22 -10.71 3.66
N LEU A 140 21.96 -9.62 3.81
CA LEU A 140 22.88 -9.37 4.93
C LEU A 140 22.17 -8.55 6.02
N PRO A 141 21.84 -9.12 7.18
CA PRO A 141 21.13 -8.39 8.24
C PRO A 141 22.03 -7.32 8.88
N VAL A 142 21.51 -6.10 9.05
CA VAL A 142 22.23 -4.98 9.70
C VAL A 142 21.53 -4.56 10.96
N SER A 143 20.29 -4.09 10.89
CA SER A 143 19.50 -3.78 12.08
C SER A 143 18.68 -4.99 12.51
N MET A 144 18.26 -4.97 13.77
CA MET A 144 17.38 -5.97 14.33
C MET A 144 16.28 -5.28 15.14
N ALA A 145 15.05 -5.75 14.97
CA ALA A 145 13.93 -5.30 15.78
C ALA A 145 13.32 -6.51 16.51
N CYS A 146 12.85 -6.31 17.73
CA CYS A 146 12.12 -7.31 18.48
C CYS A 146 10.68 -6.86 18.65
N TRP A 147 9.73 -7.75 18.37
CA TRP A 147 8.33 -7.56 18.71
C TRP A 147 8.12 -7.88 20.19
N THR A 148 7.43 -7.01 20.89
CA THR A 148 7.18 -7.16 22.33
C THR A 148 5.89 -6.45 22.75
N ILE A 149 5.46 -6.68 23.99
CA ILE A 149 4.38 -5.93 24.61
C ILE A 149 5.02 -4.86 25.48
N PHE A 150 4.75 -3.61 25.18
CA PHE A 150 5.15 -2.47 25.99
C PHE A 150 4.07 -2.19 27.05
N TYR A 151 4.47 -1.81 28.27
CA TYR A 151 3.56 -1.44 29.33
C TYR A 151 4.00 -0.19 30.08
N ASN A 152 3.07 0.51 30.71
CA ASN A 152 3.33 1.70 31.51
C ASN A 152 3.70 1.27 32.94
N LYS A 153 4.98 1.35 33.29
CA LYS A 153 5.50 0.98 34.63
C LYS A 153 4.86 1.75 35.77
N ALA A 154 4.55 3.04 35.57
CA ALA A 154 3.91 3.86 36.59
C ALA A 154 2.53 3.32 36.95
N LEU A 155 1.70 3.02 35.95
CA LEU A 155 0.38 2.39 36.15
C LEU A 155 0.50 1.02 36.80
N PHE A 156 1.44 0.20 36.34
CA PHE A 156 1.66 -1.13 36.93
C PHE A 156 2.03 -1.05 38.38
N ARG A 157 2.89 -0.12 38.78
CA ARG A 157 3.29 0.11 40.17
C ARG A 157 2.15 0.66 41.02
N GLU A 158 1.38 1.61 40.48
CA GLU A 158 0.21 2.22 41.15
C GLU A 158 -0.83 1.18 41.54
N HIS A 159 -1.10 0.26 40.62
CA HIS A 159 -2.14 -0.77 40.78
C HIS A 159 -1.61 -2.13 41.22
N HIS A 160 -0.31 -2.25 41.54
CA HIS A 160 0.35 -3.51 41.91
C HIS A 160 0.14 -4.64 40.86
N TRP A 161 0.25 -4.28 39.57
CA TRP A 161 0.21 -5.23 38.48
C TRP A 161 1.61 -5.75 38.18
N GLU A 162 1.70 -7.06 37.82
CA GLU A 162 2.94 -7.71 37.44
C GLU A 162 2.89 -8.16 35.95
N PRO A 163 3.99 -8.05 35.21
CA PRO A 163 4.07 -8.60 33.86
C PRO A 163 3.79 -10.10 33.81
N ALA A 164 2.91 -10.51 32.91
CA ALA A 164 2.49 -11.90 32.79
C ALA A 164 3.52 -12.75 32.04
N LYS A 165 3.68 -14.02 32.46
CA LYS A 165 4.59 -14.99 31.80
C LYS A 165 3.82 -16.06 31.04
N THR A 166 2.59 -16.33 31.41
CA THR A 166 1.70 -17.32 30.75
C THR A 166 0.43 -16.65 30.24
N TRP A 167 -0.24 -17.27 29.28
CA TRP A 167 -1.53 -16.77 28.77
C TRP A 167 -2.59 -16.68 29.87
N ASP A 168 -2.62 -17.64 30.80
CA ASP A 168 -3.55 -17.59 31.94
C ASP A 168 -3.30 -16.34 32.80
N GLU A 169 -2.04 -16.06 33.13
CA GLU A 169 -1.65 -14.85 33.88
C GLU A 169 -1.98 -13.57 33.11
N PHE A 170 -1.79 -13.58 31.77
CA PHE A 170 -2.08 -12.43 30.93
C PHE A 170 -3.57 -12.07 30.91
N TYR A 171 -4.43 -13.07 30.81
CA TYR A 171 -5.87 -12.83 30.88
C TYR A 171 -6.30 -12.30 32.25
N VAL A 172 -5.76 -12.85 33.33
CA VAL A 172 -6.00 -12.34 34.71
C VAL A 172 -5.50 -10.90 34.86
N LEU A 173 -4.33 -10.57 34.31
CA LEU A 173 -3.78 -9.22 34.31
C LEU A 173 -4.71 -8.26 33.53
N CYS A 174 -5.13 -8.63 32.33
CA CYS A 174 -6.03 -7.82 31.52
C CYS A 174 -7.40 -7.60 32.19
N ASP A 175 -7.94 -8.61 32.87
CA ASP A 175 -9.19 -8.46 33.64
C ASP A 175 -9.03 -7.49 34.81
N LYS A 176 -7.90 -7.50 35.52
CA LYS A 176 -7.58 -6.54 36.60
C LYS A 176 -7.46 -5.11 36.03
N ILE A 177 -6.75 -4.92 34.90
CA ILE A 177 -6.60 -3.63 34.27
C ILE A 177 -7.96 -3.07 33.86
N LYS A 178 -8.81 -3.92 33.26
CA LYS A 178 -10.17 -3.55 32.83
C LYS A 178 -11.06 -3.17 34.00
N ALA A 179 -10.95 -3.90 35.13
CA ALA A 179 -11.67 -3.59 36.37
C ALA A 179 -11.26 -2.24 36.99
N ALA A 180 -10.02 -1.80 36.76
CA ALA A 180 -9.55 -0.47 37.15
C ALA A 180 -10.01 0.67 36.22
N GLY A 181 -10.79 0.36 35.17
CA GLY A 181 -11.32 1.37 34.23
C GLY A 181 -10.33 1.79 33.13
N VAL A 182 -9.22 1.10 32.99
CA VAL A 182 -8.20 1.34 31.94
C VAL A 182 -8.35 0.29 30.83
N ALA A 183 -8.16 0.69 29.58
CA ALA A 183 -8.11 -0.29 28.50
C ALA A 183 -6.84 -1.17 28.65
N PRO A 184 -6.97 -2.50 28.60
CA PRO A 184 -5.77 -3.34 28.78
C PRO A 184 -4.72 -3.11 27.72
N ILE A 185 -5.09 -3.06 26.45
CA ILE A 185 -4.10 -2.95 25.36
C ILE A 185 -4.63 -2.12 24.17
N SER A 186 -3.80 -1.24 23.64
CA SER A 186 -4.02 -0.56 22.36
C SER A 186 -3.38 -1.35 21.22
N ILE A 187 -4.14 -1.51 20.12
CA ILE A 187 -3.72 -2.30 18.94
C ILE A 187 -4.11 -1.53 17.68
N PRO A 188 -3.18 -1.34 16.73
CA PRO A 188 -3.47 -0.70 15.44
C PRO A 188 -4.15 -1.68 14.48
N GLY A 189 -5.47 -1.71 14.44
CA GLY A 189 -6.24 -2.65 13.61
C GLY A 189 -6.17 -2.38 12.11
N VAL A 190 -5.82 -1.16 11.70
CA VAL A 190 -5.55 -0.85 10.29
C VAL A 190 -4.32 -1.62 9.78
N SER A 191 -3.38 -1.95 10.66
CA SER A 191 -2.23 -2.80 10.35
C SER A 191 -2.34 -4.14 11.07
N TRP A 192 -2.94 -5.12 10.42
CA TRP A 192 -3.21 -6.45 10.96
C TRP A 192 -2.00 -7.17 11.58
N LEU A 193 -0.77 -6.85 11.14
CA LEU A 193 0.47 -7.43 11.67
C LEU A 193 0.64 -7.29 13.19
N TYR A 194 0.05 -6.25 13.78
CA TYR A 194 0.15 -6.01 15.21
C TYR A 194 -0.79 -6.92 16.00
N ALA A 195 -1.99 -7.14 15.49
CA ALA A 195 -2.94 -8.10 16.06
C ALA A 195 -2.40 -9.54 15.93
N ASP A 196 -1.94 -9.90 14.75
CA ASP A 196 -1.35 -11.19 14.41
C ASP A 196 -0.08 -11.53 15.22
N ALA A 197 0.57 -10.56 15.87
CA ALA A 197 1.71 -10.83 16.74
C ALA A 197 1.37 -11.79 17.89
N PHE A 198 0.14 -11.71 18.42
CA PHE A 198 -0.33 -12.63 19.47
C PHE A 198 -0.47 -14.06 18.94
N PHE A 199 -1.05 -14.20 17.75
CA PHE A 199 -1.13 -15.50 17.06
C PHE A 199 0.26 -16.09 16.81
N ARG A 200 1.18 -15.29 16.26
CA ARG A 200 2.51 -15.78 15.86
C ARG A 200 3.30 -16.33 17.04
N TYR A 201 3.35 -15.61 18.16
CA TYR A 201 4.02 -16.09 19.36
C TYR A 201 3.35 -17.31 19.94
N ALA A 202 2.02 -17.32 20.03
CA ALA A 202 1.25 -18.46 20.53
C ALA A 202 1.48 -19.70 19.66
N TYR A 203 1.42 -19.55 18.34
CA TYR A 203 1.61 -20.67 17.41
C TYR A 203 3.05 -21.18 17.43
N TYR A 204 4.05 -20.28 17.35
CA TYR A 204 5.44 -20.67 17.42
C TYR A 204 5.76 -21.41 18.73
N ASN A 205 5.25 -20.92 19.85
CA ASN A 205 5.44 -21.57 21.15
C ASN A 205 4.88 -22.99 21.16
N LEU A 206 3.77 -23.28 20.48
CA LEU A 206 3.15 -24.60 20.44
C LEU A 206 3.84 -25.56 19.47
N VAL A 207 4.45 -25.08 18.36
CA VAL A 207 4.95 -25.96 17.30
C VAL A 207 6.47 -25.90 17.10
N GLY A 208 7.17 -24.92 17.65
CA GLY A 208 8.61 -24.70 17.46
C GLY A 208 9.00 -24.38 16.02
N ALA A 209 10.30 -24.34 15.76
CA ALA A 209 10.86 -23.97 14.45
C ALA A 209 10.41 -24.91 13.31
N GLN A 210 10.30 -26.22 13.57
CA GLN A 210 9.89 -27.18 12.55
C GLN A 210 8.42 -27.00 12.12
N GLY A 211 7.49 -26.91 13.08
CA GLY A 211 6.08 -26.71 12.78
C GLY A 211 5.81 -25.33 12.15
N TRP A 212 6.57 -24.30 12.56
CA TRP A 212 6.55 -22.98 11.93
C TRP A 212 6.94 -23.06 10.45
N LYS A 213 8.03 -23.75 10.15
CA LYS A 213 8.46 -23.97 8.76
C LYS A 213 7.43 -24.73 7.94
N GLU A 214 6.84 -25.78 8.48
CA GLU A 214 5.82 -26.59 7.81
C GLU A 214 4.59 -25.75 7.42
N MET A 215 4.15 -24.85 8.29
CA MET A 215 3.06 -23.91 8.02
C MET A 215 3.43 -22.96 6.88
N LEU A 216 4.66 -22.42 6.87
CA LEU A 216 5.14 -21.54 5.81
C LEU A 216 5.31 -22.27 4.47
N ASP A 217 5.74 -23.51 4.49
CA ASP A 217 5.88 -24.39 3.31
C ASP A 217 4.52 -24.90 2.78
N LEU A 218 3.41 -24.41 3.36
CA LEU A 218 2.05 -24.77 2.98
C LEU A 218 1.73 -26.26 3.20
N LYS A 219 2.25 -26.90 4.25
CA LYS A 219 1.92 -28.30 4.58
C LYS A 219 0.40 -28.45 4.69
N PRO A 220 -0.22 -29.44 4.00
CA PRO A 220 -1.65 -29.68 4.09
C PRO A 220 -2.11 -29.92 5.53
N GLY A 221 -3.19 -29.25 5.93
CA GLY A 221 -3.79 -29.38 7.26
C GLY A 221 -3.06 -28.62 8.37
N ALA A 222 -1.94 -27.95 8.10
CA ALA A 222 -1.22 -27.20 9.13
C ALA A 222 -2.09 -26.11 9.78
N ARG A 223 -2.95 -25.46 9.00
CA ARG A 223 -3.82 -24.37 9.46
C ARG A 223 -5.11 -24.81 10.10
N THR A 224 -5.46 -26.09 10.02
CA THR A 224 -6.62 -26.69 10.70
C THR A 224 -6.21 -27.56 11.90
N ALA A 225 -4.91 -27.70 12.15
CA ALA A 225 -4.39 -28.44 13.29
C ALA A 225 -4.66 -27.71 14.62
N SER A 226 -4.80 -28.47 15.72
CA SER A 226 -5.10 -27.93 17.05
C SER A 226 -4.16 -26.80 17.49
N PRO A 227 -2.84 -26.83 17.29
CA PRO A 227 -1.97 -25.71 17.67
C PRO A 227 -2.32 -24.40 16.95
N TYR A 228 -2.74 -24.48 15.68
CA TYR A 228 -3.13 -23.31 14.90
C TYR A 228 -4.42 -22.69 15.42
N ILE A 229 -5.41 -23.53 15.73
CA ILE A 229 -6.70 -23.11 16.28
C ILE A 229 -6.51 -22.47 17.65
N ARG A 230 -5.71 -23.09 18.56
CA ARG A 230 -5.38 -22.53 19.87
C ARG A 230 -4.69 -21.15 19.77
N ALA A 231 -3.81 -20.98 18.81
CA ALA A 231 -3.16 -19.68 18.59
C ALA A 231 -4.17 -18.62 18.08
N ALA A 232 -5.08 -19.00 17.19
CA ALA A 232 -6.17 -18.14 16.75
C ALA A 232 -7.16 -17.78 17.87
N GLU A 233 -7.42 -18.69 18.82
CA GLU A 233 -8.19 -18.42 20.04
C GLU A 233 -7.52 -17.35 20.92
N VAL A 234 -6.18 -17.39 21.04
CA VAL A 234 -5.43 -16.35 21.77
C VAL A 234 -5.64 -14.99 21.11
N GLU A 235 -5.40 -14.89 19.81
CA GLU A 235 -5.59 -13.63 19.07
C GLU A 235 -7.03 -13.14 19.21
N GLN A 236 -8.02 -13.99 18.95
CA GLN A 236 -9.43 -13.64 19.10
C GLN A 236 -9.74 -13.13 20.51
N THR A 237 -9.27 -13.82 21.55
CA THR A 237 -9.54 -13.46 22.94
C THR A 237 -8.92 -12.12 23.29
N VAL A 238 -7.64 -11.91 22.95
CA VAL A 238 -6.94 -10.65 23.24
C VAL A 238 -7.62 -9.48 22.53
N ILE A 239 -7.92 -9.64 21.26
CA ILE A 239 -8.52 -8.57 20.47
C ILE A 239 -9.96 -8.27 20.91
N SER A 240 -10.81 -9.28 21.02
CA SER A 240 -12.24 -9.06 21.29
C SER A 240 -12.54 -8.63 22.71
N ARG A 241 -11.77 -9.11 23.71
CA ARG A 241 -12.03 -8.85 25.13
C ARG A 241 -11.22 -7.69 25.70
N TYR A 242 -9.98 -7.49 25.20
CA TYR A 242 -8.99 -6.65 25.86
C TYR A 242 -8.44 -5.50 24.99
N ALA A 243 -8.59 -5.54 23.67
CA ALA A 243 -8.23 -4.41 22.83
C ALA A 243 -9.11 -3.19 23.13
N MET A 244 -8.51 -2.02 23.09
CA MET A 244 -9.21 -0.76 23.24
C MET A 244 -10.32 -0.63 22.18
N ARG A 245 -11.47 -0.11 22.59
CA ARG A 245 -12.62 0.07 21.69
C ARG A 245 -12.21 0.84 20.45
N GLY A 246 -12.66 0.42 19.26
CA GLY A 246 -12.34 1.09 18.01
C GLY A 246 -11.02 0.65 17.37
N TRP A 247 -10.36 -0.37 17.93
CA TRP A 247 -9.09 -0.90 17.42
C TRP A 247 -9.06 -1.12 15.91
N GLN A 248 -10.18 -1.51 15.28
CA GLN A 248 -10.25 -1.81 13.83
C GLN A 248 -9.89 -0.61 12.95
N GLY A 249 -10.17 0.61 13.42
CA GLY A 249 -9.85 1.84 12.71
C GLY A 249 -8.63 2.59 13.26
N GLU A 250 -7.99 2.02 14.29
CA GLU A 250 -6.82 2.64 14.93
C GLU A 250 -5.58 2.50 14.05
N THR A 251 -4.89 3.61 13.85
CA THR A 251 -3.62 3.64 13.11
C THR A 251 -2.46 3.23 14.01
N HIS A 252 -1.31 2.90 13.42
CA HIS A 252 -0.10 2.56 14.16
C HIS A 252 0.27 3.65 15.18
N THR A 253 0.45 4.87 14.71
CA THR A 253 0.81 6.00 15.58
C THR A 253 -0.32 6.38 16.54
N GLY A 254 -1.58 6.14 16.20
CA GLY A 254 -2.74 6.39 17.07
C GLY A 254 -2.76 5.44 18.26
N ALA A 255 -2.50 4.15 18.05
CA ALA A 255 -2.41 3.15 19.11
C ALA A 255 -1.27 3.47 20.08
N GLU A 256 -0.09 3.84 19.57
CA GLU A 256 1.04 4.25 20.38
C GLU A 256 0.75 5.53 21.19
N GLN A 257 0.13 6.54 20.57
CA GLN A 257 -0.29 7.75 21.28
C GLN A 257 -1.31 7.45 22.38
N SER A 258 -2.27 6.57 22.13
CA SER A 258 -3.26 6.15 23.13
C SER A 258 -2.60 5.51 24.34
N PHE A 259 -1.58 4.69 24.11
CA PHE A 259 -0.75 4.11 25.17
C PHE A 259 0.04 5.18 25.95
N LEU A 260 0.72 6.09 25.26
CA LEU A 260 1.50 7.16 25.90
C LEU A 260 0.64 8.13 26.71
N LEU A 261 -0.61 8.34 26.31
CA LEU A 261 -1.57 9.17 27.03
C LEU A 261 -2.24 8.42 28.21
N GLY A 262 -1.84 7.16 28.49
CA GLY A 262 -2.39 6.35 29.56
C GLY A 262 -3.84 5.86 29.33
N ARG A 263 -4.33 5.94 28.10
CA ARG A 263 -5.66 5.42 27.74
C ARG A 263 -5.70 3.90 27.72
N SER A 264 -4.55 3.27 27.46
CA SER A 264 -4.31 1.84 27.63
C SER A 264 -3.10 1.59 28.50
N ALA A 265 -3.10 0.49 29.24
CA ALA A 265 -1.99 0.11 30.11
C ALA A 265 -0.83 -0.51 29.32
N MET A 266 -1.13 -1.11 28.17
CA MET A 266 -0.19 -1.81 27.30
C MET A 266 -0.40 -1.46 25.82
N THR A 267 0.64 -1.72 25.02
CA THR A 267 0.55 -1.72 23.54
C THR A 267 1.47 -2.79 22.98
N VAL A 268 1.10 -3.37 21.82
CA VAL A 268 1.97 -4.27 21.08
C VAL A 268 2.68 -3.49 19.98
N SER A 269 4.01 -3.55 19.95
CA SER A 269 4.81 -2.90 18.90
C SER A 269 6.18 -3.58 18.79
N GLY A 270 6.98 -3.15 17.82
CA GLY A 270 8.38 -3.51 17.77
C GLY A 270 9.26 -2.51 18.53
N SER A 271 10.53 -2.84 18.68
CA SER A 271 11.51 -2.00 19.36
C SER A 271 11.65 -0.58 18.77
N TRP A 272 11.17 -0.34 17.55
CA TRP A 272 11.10 0.97 16.92
C TRP A 272 10.19 1.98 17.63
N LEU A 273 9.22 1.53 18.45
CA LEU A 273 8.33 2.40 19.23
C LEU A 273 9.12 3.46 20.00
N VAL A 274 10.26 3.08 20.57
CA VAL A 274 11.12 4.00 21.35
C VAL A 274 11.57 5.17 20.49
N ASN A 275 11.94 4.93 19.24
CA ASN A 275 12.43 5.96 18.32
C ASN A 275 11.28 6.75 17.68
N GLU A 276 10.18 6.10 17.28
CA GLU A 276 9.02 6.77 16.66
C GLU A 276 8.32 7.72 17.61
N MET A 277 8.40 7.43 18.91
CA MET A 277 7.83 8.25 19.97
C MET A 277 8.87 9.17 20.65
N GLU A 278 10.11 9.20 20.17
CA GLU A 278 11.11 10.14 20.66
C GLU A 278 10.61 11.59 20.52
N GLY A 279 10.79 12.39 21.58
CA GLY A 279 10.25 13.76 21.67
C GLY A 279 8.75 13.85 22.04
N LYS A 280 8.00 12.76 21.97
CA LYS A 280 6.62 12.66 22.48
C LYS A 280 6.56 11.95 23.82
N LEU A 281 7.54 11.12 24.14
CA LEU A 281 7.71 10.48 25.42
C LEU A 281 8.09 11.53 26.46
N SER A 282 7.24 11.77 27.45
CA SER A 282 7.61 12.56 28.62
C SER A 282 8.84 11.94 29.30
N ASN A 283 9.73 12.77 29.86
CA ASN A 283 10.87 12.30 30.65
C ASN A 283 10.44 11.50 31.89
N THR A 284 9.20 11.68 32.35
CA THR A 284 8.58 10.97 33.47
C THR A 284 7.84 9.69 33.03
N PHE A 285 7.69 9.42 31.75
CA PHE A 285 7.04 8.19 31.28
C PHE A 285 8.01 7.01 31.39
N GLU A 286 7.69 6.07 32.28
CA GLU A 286 8.47 4.87 32.51
C GLU A 286 7.96 3.72 31.62
N LEU A 287 8.70 3.50 30.55
CA LEU A 287 8.39 2.42 29.59
C LEU A 287 8.89 1.08 30.14
N GLY A 288 8.04 0.07 30.17
CA GLY A 288 8.40 -1.32 30.46
C GLY A 288 8.18 -2.20 29.24
N ILE A 289 8.86 -3.33 29.22
CA ILE A 289 8.66 -4.37 28.21
C ILE A 289 8.40 -5.72 28.87
N MET A 290 7.58 -6.55 28.22
CA MET A 290 7.47 -7.96 28.55
C MET A 290 7.43 -8.78 27.27
N ASN A 291 8.04 -9.98 27.30
CA ASN A 291 7.90 -10.92 26.20
C ASN A 291 6.44 -11.40 26.11
N PHE A 292 6.05 -11.96 24.97
CA PHE A 292 4.73 -12.54 24.84
C PHE A 292 4.56 -13.72 25.79
N PRO A 293 3.36 -13.90 26.37
CA PRO A 293 3.09 -15.02 27.25
C PRO A 293 3.19 -16.37 26.54
N LEU A 294 3.45 -17.41 27.31
CA LEU A 294 3.67 -18.77 26.82
C LEU A 294 2.55 -19.71 27.28
N PHE A 295 2.32 -20.75 26.51
CA PHE A 295 1.55 -21.90 26.99
C PHE A 295 2.42 -22.76 27.91
N LYS A 296 1.81 -23.38 28.92
CA LYS A 296 2.49 -24.30 29.85
C LYS A 296 3.00 -25.57 29.15
N ASP A 297 2.31 -25.98 28.10
CA ASP A 297 2.65 -27.11 27.23
C ASP A 297 3.40 -26.69 25.96
N GLY A 298 3.91 -25.46 25.91
CA GLY A 298 4.74 -24.96 24.81
C GLY A 298 6.08 -25.68 24.71
N VAL A 299 6.62 -25.77 23.49
CA VAL A 299 7.83 -26.53 23.18
C VAL A 299 9.07 -25.66 23.00
N THR A 300 8.93 -24.32 22.94
CA THR A 300 10.06 -23.40 22.72
C THR A 300 10.72 -22.96 24.01
N ASP A 301 11.96 -22.45 23.89
CA ASP A 301 12.63 -21.80 25.03
C ASP A 301 11.83 -20.56 25.50
N PRO A 302 11.66 -20.36 26.80
CA PRO A 302 10.95 -19.18 27.33
C PRO A 302 11.55 -17.82 26.94
N SER A 303 12.81 -17.79 26.54
CA SER A 303 13.48 -16.58 26.04
C SER A 303 13.33 -16.37 24.53
N ALA A 304 12.55 -17.22 23.82
CA ALA A 304 12.32 -17.08 22.40
C ALA A 304 11.75 -15.71 22.05
N VAL A 305 12.30 -15.08 21.02
CA VAL A 305 11.89 -13.74 20.57
C VAL A 305 11.53 -13.75 19.09
N HIS A 306 10.48 -12.99 18.76
CA HIS A 306 10.15 -12.69 17.37
C HIS A 306 10.98 -11.51 16.90
N ILE A 307 11.87 -11.75 15.93
CA ILE A 307 12.74 -10.72 15.37
C ILE A 307 12.29 -10.33 13.96
N GLY A 308 12.48 -9.06 13.64
CA GLY A 308 12.55 -8.54 12.29
C GLY A 308 13.93 -7.97 12.06
N SER A 309 14.42 -7.96 10.85
CA SER A 309 15.68 -7.30 10.52
C SER A 309 15.57 -6.54 9.20
N ASP A 310 16.20 -5.36 9.14
CA ASP A 310 16.54 -4.76 7.87
C ASP A 310 17.83 -5.38 7.36
N CYS A 311 17.87 -5.63 6.07
CA CYS A 311 19.03 -6.26 5.44
C CYS A 311 19.45 -5.52 4.19
N PHE A 312 20.66 -5.80 3.75
CA PHE A 312 21.17 -5.39 2.43
C PHE A 312 21.16 -6.58 1.48
N PHE A 313 20.58 -6.39 0.32
CA PHE A 313 20.73 -7.25 -0.83
C PHE A 313 21.85 -6.72 -1.71
N VAL A 314 22.75 -7.58 -2.15
CA VAL A 314 23.79 -7.26 -3.13
C VAL A 314 23.31 -7.74 -4.49
N PHE A 315 23.35 -6.87 -5.48
CA PHE A 315 22.91 -7.22 -6.82
C PHE A 315 24.06 -7.70 -7.71
N ASN A 316 23.77 -8.66 -8.55
CA ASN A 316 24.71 -9.15 -9.55
C ASN A 316 24.71 -8.19 -10.76
N THR A 317 25.51 -7.14 -10.68
CA THR A 317 25.64 -6.13 -11.74
C THR A 317 26.35 -6.62 -13.00
N GLY A 318 26.84 -7.89 -13.01
CA GLY A 318 27.67 -8.42 -14.08
C GLY A 318 29.12 -7.89 -14.07
N ASN A 319 29.50 -7.07 -13.09
CA ASN A 319 30.86 -6.55 -12.91
C ASN A 319 31.43 -7.09 -11.59
N PRO A 320 32.36 -8.09 -11.64
CA PRO A 320 32.92 -8.73 -10.44
C PRO A 320 33.68 -7.76 -9.53
N ASP A 321 34.35 -6.74 -10.07
CA ASP A 321 35.08 -5.74 -9.29
C ASP A 321 34.11 -4.89 -8.45
N ARG A 322 32.98 -4.44 -9.03
CA ARG A 322 31.94 -3.72 -8.30
C ARG A 322 31.33 -4.58 -7.21
N VAL A 323 31.03 -5.84 -7.51
CA VAL A 323 30.50 -6.80 -6.53
C VAL A 323 31.47 -6.96 -5.36
N GLN A 324 32.77 -7.19 -5.63
CA GLN A 324 33.78 -7.35 -4.57
C GLN A 324 33.90 -6.09 -3.70
N LYS A 325 33.97 -4.90 -4.31
CA LYS A 325 34.02 -3.62 -3.59
C LYS A 325 32.77 -3.39 -2.73
N THR A 326 31.61 -3.79 -3.23
CA THR A 326 30.35 -3.73 -2.46
C THR A 326 30.38 -4.67 -1.24
N ILE A 327 30.87 -5.91 -1.41
CA ILE A 327 31.03 -6.87 -0.30
C ILE A 327 32.00 -6.33 0.75
N GLU A 328 33.15 -5.76 0.37
CA GLU A 328 34.10 -5.18 1.33
C GLU A 328 33.52 -3.98 2.09
N PHE A 329 32.75 -3.11 1.40
CA PHE A 329 32.02 -2.06 2.08
C PHE A 329 30.99 -2.61 3.08
N LEU A 330 30.26 -3.66 2.72
CA LEU A 330 29.31 -4.30 3.65
C LEU A 330 29.97 -5.02 4.83
N LYS A 331 31.18 -5.58 4.65
CA LYS A 331 31.98 -6.07 5.78
C LYS A 331 32.35 -4.92 6.74
N PHE A 332 32.77 -3.76 6.19
CA PHE A 332 33.03 -2.56 7.00
C PHE A 332 31.77 -2.08 7.72
N LEU A 333 30.63 -2.00 7.02
CA LEU A 333 29.33 -1.60 7.59
C LEU A 333 28.93 -2.51 8.77
N THR A 334 29.24 -3.80 8.70
CA THR A 334 28.93 -4.82 9.72
C THR A 334 30.11 -5.07 10.69
N SER A 335 31.11 -4.19 10.70
CA SER A 335 32.19 -4.25 11.70
C SER A 335 31.67 -3.92 13.11
N LYS A 336 32.36 -4.38 14.15
CA LYS A 336 32.01 -4.08 15.56
C LYS A 336 31.99 -2.59 15.86
N GLU A 337 32.90 -1.85 15.23
CA GLU A 337 32.97 -0.38 15.35
C GLU A 337 31.70 0.26 14.78
N ARG A 338 31.32 -0.08 13.53
CA ARG A 338 30.14 0.50 12.89
C ARG A 338 28.84 0.02 13.50
N ALA A 339 28.76 -1.23 13.94
CA ALA A 339 27.65 -1.77 14.72
C ALA A 339 27.45 -0.99 16.04
N THR A 340 28.55 -0.67 16.75
CA THR A 340 28.49 0.14 17.98
C THR A 340 28.04 1.58 17.68
N ALA A 341 28.54 2.18 16.61
CA ALA A 341 28.12 3.50 16.17
C ALA A 341 26.62 3.51 15.77
N PHE A 342 26.15 2.49 15.05
CA PHE A 342 24.74 2.34 14.69
C PHE A 342 23.84 2.35 15.93
N VAL A 343 24.19 1.57 16.94
CA VAL A 343 23.43 1.53 18.21
C VAL A 343 23.37 2.89 18.88
N ARG A 344 24.48 3.63 18.91
CA ARG A 344 24.54 4.96 19.56
C ARG A 344 23.77 6.03 18.78
N GLU A 345 23.88 6.03 17.46
CA GLU A 345 23.29 7.05 16.59
C GLU A 345 21.82 6.77 16.28
N MET A 346 21.48 5.49 16.03
CA MET A 346 20.15 5.07 15.61
C MET A 346 19.29 4.56 16.76
N ASN A 347 19.87 4.40 17.97
CA ASN A 347 19.19 3.86 19.14
C ASN A 347 18.38 2.59 18.82
N SER A 348 18.94 1.68 18.04
CA SER A 348 18.31 0.46 17.57
C SER A 348 19.22 -0.74 17.72
N PRO A 349 18.68 -1.93 18.03
CA PRO A 349 19.46 -3.15 18.06
C PRO A 349 20.06 -3.51 16.69
N VAL A 350 21.21 -4.17 16.73
CA VAL A 350 21.94 -4.62 15.54
C VAL A 350 22.04 -6.13 15.47
N SER A 351 22.19 -6.66 14.27
CA SER A 351 22.36 -8.09 14.05
C SER A 351 23.77 -8.61 14.37
N VAL A 352 24.72 -7.71 14.61
CA VAL A 352 26.12 -8.01 14.92
C VAL A 352 26.32 -8.21 16.42
N LYS A 353 26.99 -9.30 16.81
CA LYS A 353 27.33 -9.61 18.21
C LYS A 353 28.39 -8.67 18.79
N GLY A 354 28.48 -8.61 20.11
CA GLY A 354 29.59 -7.98 20.83
C GLY A 354 29.45 -6.48 21.06
N VAL A 355 28.31 -5.88 20.71
CA VAL A 355 27.99 -4.50 21.07
C VAL A 355 27.58 -4.46 22.54
N ALA A 356 28.27 -3.60 23.35
CA ALA A 356 28.01 -3.51 24.77
C ALA A 356 26.63 -2.92 25.05
N LEU A 357 25.95 -3.44 26.09
CA LEU A 357 24.63 -2.97 26.52
C LEU A 357 24.66 -1.46 26.91
N SER A 358 25.77 -0.98 27.42
CA SER A 358 26.00 0.46 27.76
C SER A 358 25.99 1.38 26.52
N SER A 359 26.07 0.83 25.31
CA SER A 359 25.98 1.61 24.06
C SER A 359 24.55 1.99 23.74
N TYR A 360 23.55 1.31 24.28
CA TYR A 360 22.14 1.59 24.10
C TYR A 360 21.64 2.68 25.04
N SER A 361 20.67 3.47 24.60
CA SER A 361 19.99 4.41 25.52
C SER A 361 19.34 3.64 26.68
N GLN A 362 19.12 4.28 27.79
CA GLN A 362 18.50 3.67 28.97
C GLN A 362 17.15 3.03 28.67
N ARG A 363 16.36 3.66 27.81
CA ARG A 363 15.04 3.15 27.35
C ARG A 363 15.15 1.91 26.45
N MET A 364 16.23 1.80 25.68
CA MET A 364 16.44 0.67 24.76
C MET A 364 17.13 -0.52 25.46
N GLN A 365 17.75 -0.31 26.64
CA GLN A 365 18.51 -1.37 27.31
C GLN A 365 17.67 -2.59 27.71
N GLU A 366 16.40 -2.40 28.07
CA GLU A 366 15.51 -3.54 28.38
C GLU A 366 15.23 -4.37 27.12
N THR A 367 14.94 -3.73 25.99
CA THR A 367 14.74 -4.39 24.71
C THR A 367 16.03 -5.10 24.26
N ALA A 368 17.17 -4.42 24.36
CA ALA A 368 18.45 -5.01 24.04
C ALA A 368 18.76 -6.22 24.94
N THR A 369 18.44 -6.16 26.22
CA THR A 369 18.60 -7.27 27.16
C THR A 369 17.73 -8.47 26.80
N LEU A 370 16.48 -8.22 26.37
CA LEU A 370 15.58 -9.28 25.90
C LEU A 370 16.19 -10.02 24.70
N ILE A 371 16.71 -9.26 23.73
CA ILE A 371 17.33 -9.82 22.52
C ILE A 371 18.63 -10.57 22.84
N LEU A 372 19.52 -9.95 23.66
CA LEU A 372 20.82 -10.52 24.00
C LEU A 372 20.70 -11.82 24.80
N ASN A 373 19.66 -11.96 25.62
CA ASN A 373 19.40 -13.15 26.43
C ASN A 373 18.58 -14.22 25.66
N ALA A 374 18.09 -13.93 24.45
CA ALA A 374 17.33 -14.89 23.67
C ALA A 374 18.20 -16.08 23.25
N LYS A 375 17.77 -17.28 23.62
CA LYS A 375 18.39 -18.54 23.15
C LYS A 375 17.84 -18.99 21.83
N GLU A 376 16.64 -18.52 21.49
CA GLU A 376 15.92 -18.85 20.27
C GLU A 376 15.29 -17.59 19.67
N ALA A 377 15.42 -17.45 18.36
CA ALA A 377 14.81 -16.35 17.64
C ALA A 377 14.06 -16.90 16.42
N PHE A 378 12.86 -16.40 16.22
CA PHE A 378 12.11 -16.71 15.00
C PHE A 378 11.73 -15.41 14.31
N ALA A 379 11.68 -15.47 12.99
CA ALA A 379 11.15 -14.39 12.22
C ALA A 379 9.92 -14.85 11.48
N MET A 380 8.94 -13.98 11.40
CA MET A 380 8.04 -14.10 10.30
C MET A 380 8.85 -13.65 9.08
N PRO A 381 9.09 -14.54 8.12
CA PRO A 381 9.41 -14.06 6.80
C PRO A 381 8.32 -13.04 6.49
N SER A 382 8.68 -11.90 5.92
CA SER A 382 7.74 -10.81 5.68
C SER A 382 6.40 -11.39 5.19
N THR A 383 5.28 -10.72 5.39
CA THR A 383 3.96 -11.10 4.85
C THR A 383 4.00 -11.61 3.43
N MET A 384 5.07 -11.35 2.75
CA MET A 384 5.42 -11.64 1.37
C MET A 384 5.93 -13.05 1.13
N MET A 385 6.29 -13.79 2.19
CA MET A 385 6.51 -15.24 2.10
C MET A 385 5.23 -16.05 2.32
N LEU A 386 4.14 -15.39 2.72
CA LEU A 386 2.83 -15.98 2.58
C LEU A 386 2.50 -16.11 1.08
N SER A 387 1.80 -17.16 0.73
CA SER A 387 1.30 -17.32 -0.62
C SER A 387 0.37 -16.15 -1.01
N ALA A 388 0.29 -15.84 -2.30
CA ALA A 388 -0.51 -14.71 -2.79
C ALA A 388 -1.98 -14.80 -2.34
N GLU A 389 -2.56 -15.99 -2.41
CA GLU A 389 -3.96 -16.23 -2.02
C GLU A 389 -4.17 -16.04 -0.51
N VAL A 390 -3.24 -16.52 0.33
CA VAL A 390 -3.29 -16.30 1.79
C VAL A 390 -3.15 -14.81 2.11
N ARG A 391 -2.23 -14.11 1.45
CA ARG A 391 -2.05 -12.65 1.66
C ARG A 391 -3.32 -11.85 1.35
N GLN A 392 -4.03 -12.20 0.28
CA GLN A 392 -5.24 -11.49 -0.11
C GLN A 392 -6.36 -11.59 0.91
N VAL A 393 -6.49 -12.73 1.59
CA VAL A 393 -7.61 -12.97 2.50
C VAL A 393 -7.28 -12.72 3.97
N ILE A 394 -6.00 -12.77 4.39
CA ILE A 394 -5.60 -12.73 5.79
C ILE A 394 -6.03 -11.45 6.51
N VAL A 395 -5.98 -10.30 5.82
CA VAL A 395 -6.37 -8.99 6.38
C VAL A 395 -7.83 -8.99 6.82
N ASP A 396 -8.71 -9.45 5.93
CA ASP A 396 -10.15 -9.51 6.22
C ASP A 396 -10.47 -10.57 7.27
N LEU A 397 -9.77 -11.71 7.22
CA LEU A 397 -9.97 -12.80 8.17
C LEU A 397 -9.53 -12.41 9.58
N ASN A 398 -8.40 -11.70 9.74
CA ASN A 398 -7.97 -11.20 11.05
C ASN A 398 -8.97 -10.19 11.63
N SER A 399 -9.49 -9.28 10.81
CA SER A 399 -10.55 -8.36 11.24
C SER A 399 -11.81 -9.09 11.69
N LYS A 400 -12.22 -10.13 10.95
CA LYS A 400 -13.38 -10.97 11.29
C LYS A 400 -13.13 -11.82 12.54
N LEU A 401 -11.94 -12.37 12.71
CA LEU A 401 -11.54 -13.13 13.89
C LEU A 401 -11.60 -12.23 15.14
N GLY A 402 -10.93 -11.07 15.10
CA GLY A 402 -10.90 -10.12 16.21
C GLY A 402 -12.27 -9.54 16.57
N SER A 403 -13.19 -9.38 15.59
CA SER A 403 -14.57 -8.96 15.82
C SER A 403 -15.55 -10.12 16.15
N GLN A 404 -15.04 -11.35 16.30
CA GLN A 404 -15.83 -12.57 16.59
C GLN A 404 -16.91 -12.88 15.55
N THR A 405 -16.77 -12.40 14.31
CA THR A 405 -17.70 -12.73 13.21
C THR A 405 -17.43 -14.11 12.60
N ILE A 406 -16.26 -14.66 12.87
CA ILE A 406 -15.86 -16.04 12.56
C ILE A 406 -15.21 -16.69 13.77
N THR A 407 -15.27 -18.02 13.85
CA THR A 407 -14.58 -18.79 14.90
C THR A 407 -13.11 -19.04 14.51
N PRO A 408 -12.23 -19.40 15.46
CA PRO A 408 -10.85 -19.83 15.18
C PRO A 408 -10.78 -20.98 14.17
N GLU A 409 -11.71 -21.94 14.22
CA GLU A 409 -11.78 -23.06 13.26
C GLU A 409 -12.14 -22.57 11.86
N GLN A 410 -13.10 -21.64 11.75
CA GLN A 410 -13.47 -21.03 10.46
C GLN A 410 -12.32 -20.20 9.89
N TYR A 411 -11.58 -19.49 10.75
CA TYR A 411 -10.38 -18.76 10.38
C TYR A 411 -9.32 -19.70 9.80
N GLY A 412 -8.97 -20.76 10.54
CA GLY A 412 -8.01 -21.77 10.10
C GLY A 412 -8.44 -22.47 8.80
N ALA A 413 -9.70 -22.87 8.70
CA ALA A 413 -10.26 -23.51 7.51
C ALA A 413 -10.22 -22.59 6.27
N SER A 414 -10.51 -21.29 6.44
CA SER A 414 -10.46 -20.33 5.35
C SER A 414 -9.04 -20.10 4.84
N LEU A 415 -8.06 -20.02 5.75
CA LEU A 415 -6.63 -19.90 5.37
C LEU A 415 -6.08 -21.20 4.78
N GLU A 416 -6.55 -22.36 5.23
CA GLU A 416 -6.17 -23.65 4.64
C GLU A 416 -6.74 -23.80 3.22
N ALA A 417 -7.95 -23.31 2.97
CA ALA A 417 -8.55 -23.27 1.65
C ALA A 417 -7.70 -22.39 0.69
N ALA A 418 -7.31 -21.18 1.14
CA ALA A 418 -6.42 -20.32 0.37
C ALA A 418 -5.05 -20.97 0.10
N ALA A 419 -4.46 -21.61 1.13
CA ALA A 419 -3.20 -22.35 0.97
C ALA A 419 -3.33 -23.55 0.02
N SER A 420 -4.50 -24.20 -0.04
CA SER A 420 -4.78 -25.29 -0.98
C SER A 420 -4.77 -24.78 -2.43
N ILE A 421 -5.34 -23.62 -2.68
CA ILE A 421 -5.30 -22.98 -4.02
C ILE A 421 -3.85 -22.76 -4.44
N ASP A 422 -3.02 -22.19 -3.57
CA ASP A 422 -1.61 -21.98 -3.88
C ASP A 422 -0.84 -23.28 -4.14
N ARG A 423 -1.14 -24.35 -3.39
CA ARG A 423 -0.56 -25.69 -3.66
C ARG A 423 -0.97 -26.19 -5.05
N ASN A 424 -2.24 -26.05 -5.40
CA ASN A 424 -2.77 -26.45 -6.70
C ASN A 424 -2.13 -25.64 -7.84
N VAL A 425 -1.98 -24.33 -7.68
CA VAL A 425 -1.29 -23.46 -8.65
C VAL A 425 0.17 -23.84 -8.80
N LYS A 426 0.87 -24.19 -7.70
CA LYS A 426 2.25 -24.68 -7.77
C LYS A 426 2.36 -26.03 -8.52
N ALA A 427 1.41 -26.95 -8.29
CA ALA A 427 1.37 -28.24 -8.95
C ALA A 427 0.94 -28.15 -10.42
N ASN A 428 -0.02 -27.30 -10.73
CA ASN A 428 -0.50 -27.04 -12.09
C ASN A 428 -0.73 -25.53 -12.30
N PRO A 429 0.28 -24.81 -12.77
CA PRO A 429 0.24 -23.36 -12.94
C PRO A 429 -0.84 -22.81 -13.88
N THR A 430 -1.46 -23.66 -14.70
CA THR A 430 -2.52 -23.28 -15.65
C THR A 430 -3.91 -23.74 -15.21
N HIS A 431 -4.04 -24.35 -14.04
CA HIS A 431 -5.32 -24.77 -13.49
C HIS A 431 -6.18 -23.56 -13.11
N ILE A 432 -7.47 -23.62 -13.36
CA ILE A 432 -8.48 -22.60 -12.99
C ILE A 432 -9.66 -23.33 -12.35
N GLU A 433 -10.04 -22.92 -11.16
CA GLU A 433 -11.27 -23.33 -10.50
C GLU A 433 -12.39 -22.37 -10.92
N TYR A 434 -13.23 -22.71 -11.85
CA TYR A 434 -14.28 -21.84 -12.40
C TYR A 434 -15.40 -21.50 -11.38
N ARG A 435 -15.04 -20.84 -10.26
CA ARG A 435 -15.94 -20.48 -9.14
C ARG A 435 -17.01 -19.46 -9.52
N HIS A 436 -16.72 -18.53 -10.42
CA HIS A 436 -17.58 -17.41 -10.82
C HIS A 436 -18.05 -17.52 -12.30
N THR A 437 -18.27 -18.71 -12.83
CA THR A 437 -18.60 -18.91 -14.25
C THR A 437 -19.80 -18.07 -14.72
N SER A 438 -20.90 -18.07 -13.94
CA SER A 438 -22.12 -17.32 -14.30
C SER A 438 -21.88 -15.80 -14.35
N LEU A 439 -21.16 -15.25 -13.38
CA LEU A 439 -20.83 -13.83 -13.33
C LEU A 439 -19.86 -13.44 -14.44
N GLY A 440 -18.83 -14.25 -14.68
CA GLY A 440 -17.85 -14.02 -15.75
C GLY A 440 -18.50 -14.02 -17.14
N VAL A 441 -19.34 -15.02 -17.41
CA VAL A 441 -20.09 -15.10 -18.68
C VAL A 441 -21.04 -13.92 -18.81
N LEU A 442 -21.77 -13.55 -17.76
CA LEU A 442 -22.66 -12.38 -17.75
C LEU A 442 -21.91 -11.10 -18.11
N LEU A 443 -20.77 -10.84 -17.45
CA LEU A 443 -19.96 -9.65 -17.71
C LEU A 443 -19.45 -9.61 -19.15
N ILE A 444 -18.89 -10.71 -19.66
CA ILE A 444 -18.42 -10.82 -21.05
C ILE A 444 -19.58 -10.56 -22.02
N THR A 445 -20.75 -11.13 -21.76
CA THR A 445 -21.93 -10.98 -22.63
C THR A 445 -22.40 -9.53 -22.65
N VAL A 446 -22.55 -8.89 -21.48
CA VAL A 446 -22.99 -7.49 -21.37
C VAL A 446 -22.01 -6.56 -22.08
N VAL A 447 -20.71 -6.68 -21.79
CA VAL A 447 -19.68 -5.88 -22.45
C VAL A 447 -19.63 -6.16 -23.94
N GLY A 448 -19.74 -7.41 -24.36
CA GLY A 448 -19.81 -7.82 -25.77
C GLY A 448 -20.99 -7.21 -26.52
N ILE A 449 -22.18 -7.18 -25.92
CA ILE A 449 -23.35 -6.53 -26.48
C ILE A 449 -23.12 -5.02 -26.63
N ILE A 450 -22.58 -4.37 -25.63
CA ILE A 450 -22.28 -2.93 -25.64
C ILE A 450 -21.30 -2.61 -26.76
N VAL A 451 -20.15 -3.29 -26.81
CA VAL A 451 -19.10 -3.07 -27.81
C VAL A 451 -19.62 -3.37 -29.23
N SER A 452 -20.30 -4.49 -29.42
CA SER A 452 -20.89 -4.86 -30.72
C SER A 452 -21.94 -3.85 -31.19
N GLY A 453 -22.82 -3.41 -30.29
CA GLY A 453 -23.81 -2.36 -30.59
C GLY A 453 -23.17 -1.03 -30.97
N LEU A 454 -22.07 -0.64 -30.30
CA LEU A 454 -21.29 0.57 -30.62
C LEU A 454 -20.63 0.45 -32.02
N LEU A 455 -20.02 -0.69 -32.32
CA LEU A 455 -19.38 -0.97 -33.62
C LEU A 455 -20.39 -0.97 -34.76
N MET A 456 -21.51 -1.66 -34.58
CA MET A 456 -22.57 -1.74 -35.61
C MET A 456 -23.09 -0.37 -36.02
N LEU A 457 -23.14 0.54 -35.08
CA LEU A 457 -23.67 1.88 -35.34
C LEU A 457 -22.62 2.85 -35.87
N THR A 458 -21.34 2.66 -35.57
CA THR A 458 -20.27 3.40 -36.25
C THR A 458 -20.16 2.98 -37.72
N VAL A 459 -20.29 1.69 -37.99
CA VAL A 459 -20.30 1.15 -39.34
C VAL A 459 -21.53 1.64 -40.14
N SER A 460 -22.75 1.58 -39.54
CA SER A 460 -23.97 2.05 -40.20
C SER A 460 -23.95 3.56 -40.51
N LYS A 461 -23.33 4.40 -39.66
CA LYS A 461 -23.12 5.82 -39.94
C LYS A 461 -22.12 6.06 -41.08
N LYS A 462 -21.02 5.31 -41.14
CA LYS A 462 -20.07 5.38 -42.25
C LYS A 462 -20.74 5.00 -43.56
N PHE A 463 -21.55 3.92 -43.58
CA PHE A 463 -22.31 3.53 -44.79
C PHE A 463 -23.30 4.62 -45.26
N LYS A 464 -24.03 5.28 -44.35
CA LYS A 464 -24.93 6.39 -44.68
C LYS A 464 -24.16 7.63 -45.18
N GLN A 465 -23.02 7.97 -44.64
CA GLN A 465 -22.17 9.07 -45.09
C GLN A 465 -21.51 8.79 -46.44
N THR A 466 -21.10 7.55 -46.72
CA THR A 466 -20.52 7.16 -48.00
C THR A 466 -21.56 7.25 -49.10
N ALA A 467 -22.83 6.90 -48.83
CA ALA A 467 -23.93 7.03 -49.77
C ALA A 467 -24.34 8.50 -50.08
N GLN A 468 -24.04 9.45 -49.18
CA GLN A 468 -24.30 10.89 -49.39
C GLN A 468 -23.14 11.63 -50.09
N ASN A 469 -21.90 11.10 -49.99
CA ASN A 469 -20.69 11.77 -50.48
C ASN A 469 -20.37 11.54 -52.00
N GLU A 470 -21.19 10.81 -52.74
CA GLU A 470 -20.98 10.68 -54.20
C GLU A 470 -21.19 11.99 -55.01
N THR A 471 -21.72 13.04 -54.38
CA THR A 471 -22.01 14.34 -54.99
C THR A 471 -20.97 15.44 -54.80
N GLN A 472 -19.88 15.20 -54.05
CA GLN A 472 -18.90 16.25 -53.67
C GLN A 472 -17.45 15.92 -54.06
N LYS A 473 -17.18 15.79 -55.37
CA LYS A 473 -15.80 15.65 -55.88
C LYS A 473 -14.96 16.93 -55.84
N GLN A 474 -15.54 18.10 -55.62
CA GLN A 474 -14.85 19.40 -55.69
C GLN A 474 -14.13 19.79 -54.40
N ASP A 475 -14.49 19.21 -53.23
CA ASP A 475 -13.89 19.54 -51.93
C ASP A 475 -12.62 18.70 -51.56
N ALA A 476 -12.28 17.73 -52.38
CA ALA A 476 -11.20 16.79 -52.07
C ALA A 476 -9.79 17.46 -51.95
N TYR A 477 -9.52 18.51 -52.71
CA TYR A 477 -8.25 19.21 -52.69
C TYR A 477 -8.08 20.12 -51.45
N PHE A 478 -9.14 20.88 -51.12
CA PHE A 478 -9.17 21.68 -49.89
C PHE A 478 -9.12 20.82 -48.61
N ASN A 479 -9.80 19.68 -48.62
CA ASN A 479 -9.76 18.71 -47.51
C ASN A 479 -8.37 18.08 -47.34
N ALA A 480 -7.63 17.81 -48.42
CA ALA A 480 -6.26 17.28 -48.32
C ALA A 480 -5.24 18.30 -47.78
N LEU A 481 -5.37 19.58 -48.12
CA LEU A 481 -4.54 20.67 -47.61
C LEU A 481 -4.84 20.95 -46.12
N ASN A 482 -6.12 21.01 -45.76
CA ASN A 482 -6.55 21.15 -44.36
C ASN A 482 -6.16 19.94 -43.53
N THR A 483 -6.15 18.72 -44.06
CA THR A 483 -5.68 17.51 -43.35
C THR A 483 -4.18 17.55 -43.11
N LYS A 484 -3.35 18.02 -44.05
CA LYS A 484 -1.90 18.18 -43.90
C LYS A 484 -1.55 19.27 -42.86
N ALA A 485 -2.24 20.42 -42.93
CA ALA A 485 -2.09 21.47 -41.94
C ALA A 485 -2.53 20.98 -40.54
N GLY A 486 -3.67 20.30 -40.45
CA GLY A 486 -4.14 19.69 -39.20
C GLY A 486 -3.16 18.68 -38.61
N LEU A 487 -2.58 17.81 -39.43
CA LEU A 487 -1.55 16.86 -39.02
C LEU A 487 -0.27 17.56 -38.53
N PHE A 488 0.11 18.67 -39.15
CA PHE A 488 1.28 19.46 -38.73
C PHE A 488 1.07 20.09 -37.35
N PHE A 489 -0.11 20.63 -37.05
CA PHE A 489 -0.44 21.22 -35.76
C PHE A 489 -0.72 20.19 -34.67
N ILE A 490 -1.39 19.10 -34.98
CA ILE A 490 -1.75 18.03 -34.00
C ILE A 490 -0.59 17.05 -33.84
N GLY A 491 0.27 16.89 -34.85
CA GLY A 491 1.34 15.89 -34.89
C GLY A 491 2.26 15.89 -33.66
N PRO A 492 2.84 17.04 -33.23
CA PRO A 492 3.69 17.09 -32.05
C PRO A 492 2.98 16.63 -30.77
N ALA A 493 1.75 17.09 -30.54
CA ALA A 493 0.95 16.68 -29.37
C ALA A 493 0.60 15.20 -29.43
N PHE A 494 0.21 14.70 -30.61
CA PHE A 494 -0.07 13.28 -30.82
C PHE A 494 1.18 12.41 -30.65
N LEU A 495 2.35 12.87 -31.10
CA LEU A 495 3.61 12.15 -30.92
C LEU A 495 3.98 12.02 -29.44
N VAL A 496 3.86 13.10 -28.65
CA VAL A 496 4.03 13.05 -27.21
C VAL A 496 3.04 12.07 -26.57
N TYR A 497 1.78 12.17 -26.92
CA TYR A 497 0.73 11.25 -26.43
C TYR A 497 1.02 9.79 -26.82
N ALA A 498 1.46 9.55 -28.04
CA ALA A 498 1.79 8.21 -28.52
C ALA A 498 2.99 7.62 -27.77
N ILE A 499 4.07 8.38 -27.57
CA ILE A 499 5.29 7.92 -26.90
C ILE A 499 5.04 7.65 -25.43
N PHE A 500 4.37 8.56 -24.72
CA PHE A 500 4.24 8.49 -23.27
C PHE A 500 2.99 7.77 -22.78
N LEU A 501 1.99 7.56 -23.63
CA LEU A 501 0.74 6.90 -23.22
C LEU A 501 0.42 5.68 -24.08
N LEU A 502 0.34 5.80 -25.42
CA LEU A 502 -0.09 4.69 -26.26
C LEU A 502 0.91 3.52 -26.30
N ILE A 503 2.21 3.81 -26.48
CA ILE A 503 3.23 2.75 -26.53
C ILE A 503 3.33 2.02 -25.19
N PRO A 504 3.44 2.68 -24.03
CA PRO A 504 3.41 1.98 -22.74
C PRO A 504 2.12 1.18 -22.51
N ALA A 505 0.96 1.70 -22.92
CA ALA A 505 -0.30 0.97 -22.83
C ALA A 505 -0.30 -0.30 -23.67
N LEU A 506 0.22 -0.26 -24.91
CA LEU A 506 0.35 -1.44 -25.77
C LEU A 506 1.34 -2.45 -25.22
N ILE A 507 2.43 -2.00 -24.62
CA ILE A 507 3.40 -2.86 -23.93
C ILE A 507 2.71 -3.55 -22.74
N SER A 508 2.02 -2.80 -21.89
CA SER A 508 1.25 -3.35 -20.77
C SER A 508 0.18 -4.34 -21.26
N PHE A 509 -0.51 -4.01 -22.36
CA PHE A 509 -1.46 -4.94 -22.98
C PHE A 509 -0.79 -6.26 -23.37
N SER A 510 0.43 -6.24 -23.92
CA SER A 510 1.18 -7.46 -24.24
C SER A 510 1.50 -8.31 -23.01
N TRP A 511 1.78 -7.68 -21.87
CA TRP A 511 2.06 -8.37 -20.61
C TRP A 511 0.84 -9.10 -20.05
N SER A 512 -0.37 -8.66 -20.37
CA SER A 512 -1.60 -9.31 -19.93
C SER A 512 -1.72 -10.78 -20.37
N PHE A 513 -1.02 -11.16 -21.45
CA PHE A 513 -0.94 -12.53 -21.96
C PHE A 513 0.23 -13.34 -21.41
N THR A 514 0.98 -12.79 -20.47
CA THR A 514 2.17 -13.42 -19.91
C THR A 514 2.02 -13.66 -18.40
N ARG A 515 2.69 -14.69 -17.90
CA ARG A 515 3.01 -14.80 -16.47
C ARG A 515 4.38 -14.18 -16.27
N TRP A 516 4.40 -13.12 -15.51
CA TRP A 516 5.61 -12.36 -15.24
C TRP A 516 5.49 -11.61 -13.92
N SER A 517 6.52 -11.70 -13.10
CA SER A 517 6.62 -11.01 -11.80
C SER A 517 7.35 -9.66 -11.88
N GLY A 518 7.70 -9.17 -13.07
CA GLY A 518 8.57 -8.00 -13.24
C GLY A 518 10.05 -8.37 -13.35
N VAL A 519 10.42 -9.60 -12.99
CA VAL A 519 11.78 -10.10 -12.94
C VAL A 519 11.89 -11.42 -13.70
N GLY A 520 13.02 -11.66 -14.37
CA GLY A 520 13.28 -12.91 -15.08
C GLY A 520 12.50 -13.09 -16.38
N ALA A 521 12.39 -14.33 -16.85
CA ALA A 521 11.78 -14.64 -18.13
C ALA A 521 10.24 -14.49 -18.10
N LYS A 522 9.70 -13.91 -19.16
CA LYS A 522 8.25 -13.82 -19.40
C LYS A 522 7.76 -15.12 -20.02
N THR A 523 6.79 -15.76 -19.40
CA THR A 523 6.17 -16.98 -19.94
C THR A 523 4.83 -16.62 -20.57
N PHE A 524 4.63 -16.91 -21.84
CA PHE A 524 3.35 -16.69 -22.51
C PHE A 524 2.30 -17.68 -22.00
N VAL A 525 1.15 -17.18 -21.53
CA VAL A 525 0.05 -17.97 -20.96
C VAL A 525 -1.30 -17.72 -21.65
N GLY A 526 -1.30 -16.98 -22.75
CA GLY A 526 -2.52 -16.64 -23.49
C GLY A 526 -3.54 -15.92 -22.61
N LEU A 527 -4.80 -16.37 -22.64
CA LEU A 527 -5.90 -15.74 -21.90
C LEU A 527 -6.00 -16.17 -20.44
N PHE A 528 -5.01 -16.86 -19.88
CA PHE A 528 -5.05 -17.39 -18.51
C PHE A 528 -5.36 -16.32 -17.47
N ASN A 529 -4.67 -15.16 -17.51
CA ASN A 529 -4.86 -14.08 -16.55
C ASN A 529 -6.30 -13.51 -16.58
N PHE A 530 -6.88 -13.37 -17.76
CA PHE A 530 -8.29 -12.94 -17.93
C PHE A 530 -9.26 -13.97 -17.38
N LYS A 531 -9.03 -15.26 -17.65
CA LYS A 531 -9.87 -16.34 -17.12
C LYS A 531 -9.79 -16.40 -15.61
N TRP A 532 -8.59 -16.27 -15.04
CA TRP A 532 -8.40 -16.26 -13.59
C TRP A 532 -9.17 -15.09 -12.95
N LEU A 533 -9.04 -13.87 -13.45
CA LEU A 533 -9.75 -12.71 -12.94
C LEU A 533 -11.27 -12.89 -12.99
N LEU A 534 -11.79 -13.32 -14.14
CA LEU A 534 -13.25 -13.37 -14.39
C LEU A 534 -13.93 -14.59 -13.76
N PHE A 535 -13.23 -15.70 -13.63
CA PHE A 535 -13.88 -16.96 -13.25
C PHE A 535 -13.42 -17.50 -11.88
N GLU A 536 -12.29 -17.03 -11.35
CA GLU A 536 -11.75 -17.57 -10.10
C GLU A 536 -11.58 -16.51 -9.00
N SER A 537 -11.18 -15.28 -9.31
CA SER A 537 -10.80 -14.28 -8.32
C SER A 537 -11.99 -13.70 -7.57
N ASP A 538 -12.12 -14.03 -6.28
CA ASP A 538 -13.11 -13.41 -5.38
C ASP A 538 -12.84 -11.91 -5.22
N THR A 539 -11.57 -11.53 -5.10
CA THR A 539 -11.15 -10.12 -4.94
C THR A 539 -11.56 -9.26 -6.13
N PHE A 540 -11.51 -9.80 -7.37
CA PHE A 540 -11.97 -9.08 -8.55
C PHE A 540 -13.46 -8.71 -8.45
N TRP A 541 -14.31 -9.66 -8.07
CA TRP A 541 -15.75 -9.45 -7.98
C TRP A 541 -16.14 -8.53 -6.83
N LEU A 542 -15.44 -8.63 -5.69
CA LEU A 542 -15.60 -7.70 -4.58
C LEU A 542 -15.19 -6.28 -4.98
N ALA A 543 -14.05 -6.12 -5.65
CA ALA A 543 -13.58 -4.84 -6.14
C ALA A 543 -14.54 -4.23 -7.17
N LEU A 544 -15.07 -5.03 -8.09
CA LEU A 544 -16.06 -4.57 -9.07
C LEU A 544 -17.37 -4.12 -8.39
N LYS A 545 -17.86 -4.86 -7.39
CA LYS A 545 -19.00 -4.47 -6.56
C LYS A 545 -18.75 -3.12 -5.86
N ASN A 546 -17.55 -2.94 -5.29
CA ASN A 546 -17.16 -1.71 -4.61
C ASN A 546 -17.08 -0.51 -5.58
N ASN A 547 -16.55 -0.70 -6.80
CA ASN A 547 -16.61 0.32 -7.84
C ASN A 547 -18.07 0.63 -8.22
N GLY A 548 -18.93 -0.39 -8.35
CA GLY A 548 -20.37 -0.20 -8.57
C GLY A 548 -21.04 0.67 -7.50
N PHE A 549 -20.69 0.44 -6.23
CA PHE A 549 -21.14 1.29 -5.13
C PHE A 549 -20.67 2.75 -5.29
N LEU A 550 -19.39 2.96 -5.62
CA LEU A 550 -18.81 4.29 -5.83
C LEU A 550 -19.29 4.99 -7.10
N MET A 551 -19.87 4.27 -8.06
CA MET A 551 -20.55 4.86 -9.23
C MET A 551 -21.96 5.33 -8.89
N VAL A 552 -22.72 4.50 -8.16
CA VAL A 552 -24.16 4.71 -7.96
C VAL A 552 -24.42 5.67 -6.79
N VAL A 553 -23.78 5.46 -5.65
CA VAL A 553 -24.08 6.23 -4.42
C VAL A 553 -23.76 7.71 -4.55
N PRO A 554 -22.58 8.16 -5.06
CA PRO A 554 -22.34 9.57 -5.29
C PRO A 554 -23.34 10.21 -6.26
N PHE A 555 -23.72 9.50 -7.33
CA PHE A 555 -24.75 9.96 -8.25
C PHE A 555 -26.10 10.19 -7.54
N VAL A 556 -26.56 9.21 -6.75
CA VAL A 556 -27.87 9.29 -6.07
C VAL A 556 -27.90 10.35 -4.98
N VAL A 557 -26.77 10.63 -4.33
CA VAL A 557 -26.69 11.56 -3.20
C VAL A 557 -26.21 12.94 -3.63
N VAL A 558 -25.09 13.02 -4.36
CA VAL A 558 -24.45 14.30 -4.72
C VAL A 558 -25.28 15.10 -5.71
N VAL A 559 -25.87 14.47 -6.72
CA VAL A 559 -26.63 15.19 -7.76
C VAL A 559 -27.86 15.87 -7.18
N PRO A 560 -28.77 15.20 -6.42
CA PRO A 560 -29.93 15.88 -5.85
C PRO A 560 -29.52 16.97 -4.84
N LEU A 561 -28.49 16.72 -4.03
CA LEU A 561 -28.03 17.71 -3.04
C LEU A 561 -27.44 18.94 -3.72
N ALA A 562 -26.57 18.78 -4.71
CA ALA A 562 -25.97 19.88 -5.45
C ALA A 562 -27.01 20.67 -6.26
N LEU A 563 -27.99 19.98 -6.87
CA LEU A 563 -29.14 20.61 -7.56
C LEU A 563 -29.98 21.45 -6.57
N GLY A 564 -30.31 20.89 -5.40
CA GLY A 564 -31.05 21.60 -4.36
C GLY A 564 -30.31 22.84 -3.88
N CYS A 565 -29.01 22.71 -3.58
CA CYS A 565 -28.16 23.83 -3.17
C CYS A 565 -28.04 24.89 -4.30
N ALA A 566 -27.88 24.47 -5.56
CA ALA A 566 -27.81 25.39 -6.69
C ALA A 566 -29.13 26.15 -6.89
N ALA A 567 -30.27 25.47 -6.77
CA ALA A 567 -31.58 26.08 -6.84
C ALA A 567 -31.79 27.11 -5.75
N LEU A 568 -31.45 26.81 -4.49
CA LEU A 568 -31.51 27.75 -3.37
C LEU A 568 -30.68 29.01 -3.65
N LEU A 569 -29.46 28.84 -4.14
CA LEU A 569 -28.58 29.96 -4.49
C LEU A 569 -29.07 30.73 -5.73
N HIS A 570 -29.73 30.09 -6.69
CA HIS A 570 -30.31 30.71 -7.87
C HIS A 570 -31.49 31.61 -7.47
N TYR A 571 -32.39 31.13 -6.61
CA TYR A 571 -33.56 31.87 -6.17
C TYR A 571 -33.29 32.94 -5.10
N GLY A 572 -32.03 33.19 -4.71
CA GLY A 572 -31.63 34.39 -3.99
C GLY A 572 -31.50 34.24 -2.48
N VAL A 573 -30.75 33.26 -2.02
CA VAL A 573 -30.34 33.15 -0.60
C VAL A 573 -29.33 34.23 -0.25
N TYR A 574 -29.49 34.85 0.92
CA TYR A 574 -28.53 35.82 1.47
C TYR A 574 -27.15 35.17 1.66
N GLY A 575 -26.10 35.86 1.24
CA GLY A 575 -24.72 35.31 1.34
C GLY A 575 -24.32 34.38 0.21
N LYS A 576 -24.96 34.42 -0.96
CA LYS A 576 -24.67 33.57 -2.15
C LYS A 576 -23.18 33.41 -2.47
N SER A 577 -22.42 34.54 -2.43
CA SER A 577 -20.98 34.51 -2.73
C SER A 577 -20.18 33.73 -1.69
N PHE A 578 -20.52 33.86 -0.41
CA PHE A 578 -19.89 33.11 0.67
C PHE A 578 -20.13 31.58 0.50
N PHE A 579 -21.37 31.18 0.29
CA PHE A 579 -21.69 29.76 0.11
C PHE A 579 -21.01 29.16 -1.13
N ARG A 580 -20.94 29.90 -2.25
CA ARG A 580 -20.17 29.44 -3.43
C ARG A 580 -18.71 29.12 -3.08
N THR A 581 -18.05 29.99 -2.34
CA THR A 581 -16.66 29.83 -1.95
C THR A 581 -16.49 28.65 -1.00
N VAL A 582 -17.32 28.53 0.02
CA VAL A 582 -17.26 27.46 1.03
C VAL A 582 -17.50 26.09 0.41
N PHE A 583 -18.49 25.95 -0.48
CA PHE A 583 -18.75 24.67 -1.12
C PHE A 583 -17.68 24.28 -2.15
N LEU A 584 -17.03 25.26 -2.80
CA LEU A 584 -15.95 24.98 -3.76
C LEU A 584 -14.62 24.61 -3.10
N PHE A 585 -14.37 25.13 -1.90
CA PHE A 585 -13.09 24.98 -1.21
C PHE A 585 -12.59 23.52 -1.10
N PRO A 586 -13.43 22.53 -0.74
CA PRO A 586 -12.97 21.14 -0.65
C PRO A 586 -12.44 20.59 -1.96
N ASN A 587 -13.02 20.98 -3.08
CA ASN A 587 -12.59 20.52 -4.41
C ASN A 587 -11.19 21.02 -4.80
N LEU A 588 -10.73 22.13 -4.19
CA LEU A 588 -9.42 22.72 -4.42
C LEU A 588 -8.29 21.99 -3.67
N LEU A 589 -8.61 21.19 -2.65
CA LEU A 589 -7.61 20.52 -1.81
C LEU A 589 -6.88 19.37 -2.51
N GLY A 590 -7.45 18.80 -3.57
CA GLY A 590 -6.93 17.59 -4.19
C GLY A 590 -7.18 16.32 -3.36
N GLY A 591 -7.17 15.17 -4.03
CA GLY A 591 -7.56 13.87 -3.43
C GLY A 591 -6.67 13.43 -2.28
N ILE A 592 -5.35 13.62 -2.39
CA ILE A 592 -4.38 13.20 -1.37
C ILE A 592 -4.57 13.99 -0.08
N ALA A 593 -4.61 15.33 -0.16
CA ALA A 593 -4.77 16.19 1.02
C ALA A 593 -6.12 15.95 1.71
N ALA A 594 -7.19 15.81 0.94
CA ALA A 594 -8.51 15.45 1.46
C ALA A 594 -8.50 14.09 2.17
N SER A 595 -7.87 13.07 1.57
CA SER A 595 -7.77 11.72 2.17
C SER A 595 -7.03 11.75 3.51
N LEU A 596 -5.90 12.47 3.59
CA LEU A 596 -5.12 12.59 4.85
C LEU A 596 -5.90 13.35 5.93
N LEU A 597 -6.64 14.39 5.56
CA LEU A 597 -7.51 15.11 6.48
C LEU A 597 -8.59 14.19 7.06
N TRP A 598 -9.26 13.43 6.19
CA TRP A 598 -10.31 12.52 6.64
C TRP A 598 -9.76 11.29 7.38
N LEU A 599 -8.56 10.81 7.04
CA LEU A 599 -7.85 9.79 7.82
C LEU A 599 -7.70 10.21 9.28
N THR A 600 -7.30 11.48 9.51
CA THR A 600 -7.18 12.05 10.86
C THR A 600 -8.55 12.30 11.50
N ALA A 601 -9.53 12.82 10.74
CA ALA A 601 -10.86 13.11 11.25
C ALA A 601 -11.64 11.85 11.68
N TYR A 602 -11.39 10.72 11.02
CA TYR A 602 -12.01 9.42 11.28
C TYR A 602 -11.27 8.55 12.31
N GLN A 603 -10.20 9.05 12.92
CA GLN A 603 -9.53 8.29 13.98
C GLN A 603 -10.53 7.95 15.11
N PRO A 604 -10.56 6.71 15.60
CA PRO A 604 -11.46 6.29 16.67
C PRO A 604 -11.33 7.15 17.93
N HIS A 605 -10.09 7.44 18.33
CA HIS A 605 -9.77 8.21 19.50
C HIS A 605 -9.08 9.55 19.14
N GLY A 606 -9.74 10.64 19.50
CA GLY A 606 -9.25 11.99 19.19
C GLY A 606 -9.61 12.49 17.79
N GLY A 607 -10.25 11.68 16.95
CA GLY A 607 -10.75 12.09 15.64
C GLY A 607 -11.91 13.09 15.76
N LEU A 608 -11.91 14.10 14.88
CA LEU A 608 -12.88 15.20 14.91
C LEU A 608 -14.32 14.70 14.80
N VAL A 609 -14.59 13.69 13.97
CA VAL A 609 -15.95 13.18 13.73
C VAL A 609 -16.53 12.56 15.01
N ASN A 610 -15.81 11.62 15.63
CA ASN A 610 -16.25 11.01 16.88
C ASN A 610 -16.37 12.04 18.01
N ALA A 611 -15.36 12.91 18.16
CA ALA A 611 -15.39 13.95 19.18
C ALA A 611 -16.60 14.88 19.04
N THR A 612 -16.94 15.27 17.82
CA THR A 612 -18.11 16.14 17.55
C THR A 612 -19.42 15.42 17.84
N LEU A 613 -19.58 14.17 17.38
CA LEU A 613 -20.79 13.38 17.63
C LEU A 613 -21.00 13.12 19.12
N VAL A 614 -19.95 12.77 19.86
CA VAL A 614 -20.00 12.56 21.31
C VAL A 614 -20.33 13.86 22.06
N ALA A 615 -19.70 14.99 21.67
CA ALA A 615 -19.99 16.30 22.28
C ALA A 615 -21.45 16.69 22.06
N LEU A 616 -21.95 16.53 20.83
CA LEU A 616 -23.35 16.77 20.50
C LEU A 616 -24.28 15.82 21.28
N GLY A 617 -23.93 14.55 21.36
CA GLY A 617 -24.68 13.55 22.14
C GLY A 617 -24.79 13.92 23.62
N LYS A 618 -23.71 14.41 24.22
CA LYS A 618 -23.71 14.92 25.60
C LYS A 618 -24.60 16.15 25.74
N LEU A 619 -24.56 17.06 24.75
CA LEU A 619 -25.36 18.30 24.76
C LEU A 619 -26.88 18.04 24.68
N ILE A 620 -27.29 17.09 23.81
CA ILE A 620 -28.72 16.76 23.62
C ILE A 620 -29.15 15.49 24.38
N HIS A 621 -28.31 14.97 25.26
CA HIS A 621 -28.55 13.77 26.09
C HIS A 621 -28.88 12.52 25.24
N SER A 622 -28.29 12.38 24.06
CA SER A 622 -28.50 11.25 23.16
C SER A 622 -27.44 10.16 23.36
N LYS A 623 -27.86 9.00 23.88
CA LYS A 623 -27.00 7.84 24.03
C LYS A 623 -26.46 7.35 22.69
N THR A 624 -27.30 7.36 21.65
CA THR A 624 -26.91 6.93 20.29
C THR A 624 -25.72 7.71 19.76
N LEU A 625 -25.64 9.03 20.01
CA LEU A 625 -24.52 9.85 19.59
C LEU A 625 -23.29 9.69 20.48
N THR A 626 -23.46 9.46 21.79
CA THR A 626 -22.34 9.16 22.68
C THR A 626 -21.72 7.80 22.42
N ASP A 627 -22.47 6.86 21.85
CA ASP A 627 -21.98 5.54 21.45
C ASP A 627 -20.99 5.57 20.26
N PHE A 628 -20.82 6.72 19.60
CA PHE A 628 -19.76 6.93 18.61
C PHE A 628 -18.35 7.13 19.23
N ASP A 629 -18.22 7.14 20.56
CA ASP A 629 -16.91 7.12 21.19
C ASP A 629 -16.13 5.87 20.80
N GLY A 630 -14.97 6.05 20.17
CA GLY A 630 -14.18 4.95 19.63
C GLY A 630 -14.80 4.24 18.40
N PHE A 631 -15.72 4.86 17.66
CA PHE A 631 -16.31 4.21 16.48
C PHE A 631 -15.28 4.12 15.32
N PRO A 632 -15.05 2.92 14.75
CA PRO A 632 -14.01 2.69 13.76
C PRO A 632 -14.51 2.90 12.32
N TRP A 633 -14.65 4.17 11.88
CA TRP A 633 -15.15 4.52 10.55
C TRP A 633 -14.42 3.82 9.39
N LEU A 634 -13.11 3.57 9.56
CA LEU A 634 -12.25 3.00 8.54
C LEU A 634 -12.14 1.46 8.60
N ALA A 635 -12.84 0.82 9.52
CA ALA A 635 -12.93 -0.64 9.54
C ALA A 635 -13.52 -1.17 8.23
N PRO A 636 -13.08 -2.35 7.72
CA PRO A 636 -13.50 -2.86 6.41
C PRO A 636 -15.01 -2.85 6.16
N GLN A 637 -15.82 -3.18 7.17
CA GLN A 637 -17.28 -3.20 7.07
C GLN A 637 -17.94 -1.82 6.96
N TYR A 638 -17.28 -0.74 7.42
CA TYR A 638 -17.80 0.62 7.41
C TYR A 638 -17.15 1.51 6.34
N LEU A 639 -16.02 1.08 5.78
CA LEU A 639 -15.19 1.89 4.88
C LEU A 639 -16.01 2.58 3.78
N TYR A 640 -16.79 1.81 3.02
CA TYR A 640 -17.52 2.36 1.87
C TYR A 640 -18.66 3.31 2.27
N THR A 641 -19.33 3.05 3.39
CA THR A 641 -20.33 3.97 3.94
C THR A 641 -19.69 5.26 4.46
N SER A 642 -18.50 5.17 5.02
CA SER A 642 -17.72 6.32 5.50
C SER A 642 -17.15 7.19 4.36
N LEU A 643 -17.06 6.66 3.14
CA LEU A 643 -16.70 7.45 1.96
C LEU A 643 -17.81 8.40 1.50
N ILE A 644 -19.08 8.12 1.81
CA ILE A 644 -20.20 8.93 1.35
C ILE A 644 -20.10 10.40 1.79
N PRO A 645 -19.88 10.74 3.08
CA PRO A 645 -19.69 12.12 3.51
C PRO A 645 -18.51 12.81 2.80
N ILE A 646 -17.45 12.08 2.54
CA ILE A 646 -16.25 12.60 1.86
C ILE A 646 -16.58 12.97 0.41
N TYR A 647 -17.27 12.07 -0.30
CA TYR A 647 -17.71 12.33 -1.68
C TYR A 647 -18.68 13.51 -1.76
N ILE A 648 -19.63 13.61 -0.81
CA ILE A 648 -20.53 14.76 -0.72
C ILE A 648 -19.70 16.03 -0.56
N TRP A 649 -18.80 16.06 0.41
CA TRP A 649 -17.97 17.21 0.74
C TRP A 649 -17.08 17.65 -0.43
N MET A 650 -16.48 16.72 -1.18
CA MET A 650 -15.61 17.04 -2.32
C MET A 650 -16.40 17.37 -3.59
N ALA A 651 -17.40 16.56 -3.95
CA ALA A 651 -18.04 16.64 -5.25
C ALA A 651 -19.21 17.61 -5.30
N CYS A 652 -19.86 17.90 -4.17
CA CYS A 652 -21.05 18.77 -4.14
C CYS A 652 -20.75 20.19 -4.65
N GLY A 653 -19.62 20.77 -4.27
CA GLY A 653 -19.27 22.15 -4.63
C GLY A 653 -19.05 22.34 -6.13
N PHE A 654 -18.32 21.44 -6.78
CA PHE A 654 -18.11 21.50 -8.22
C PHE A 654 -19.43 21.38 -8.99
N ASN A 655 -20.25 20.38 -8.66
CA ASN A 655 -21.53 20.15 -9.29
C ASN A 655 -22.52 21.30 -9.02
N LEU A 656 -22.52 21.84 -7.81
CA LEU A 656 -23.33 23.02 -7.46
C LEU A 656 -23.01 24.20 -8.38
N ILE A 657 -21.73 24.53 -8.58
CA ILE A 657 -21.33 25.65 -9.45
C ILE A 657 -21.68 25.35 -10.90
N LEU A 658 -21.48 24.14 -11.35
CA LEU A 658 -21.83 23.71 -12.71
C LEU A 658 -23.33 23.89 -12.97
N TYR A 659 -24.20 23.45 -12.05
CA TYR A 659 -25.64 23.59 -12.17
C TYR A 659 -26.08 25.05 -12.02
N LEU A 660 -25.51 25.81 -11.10
CA LEU A 660 -25.83 27.20 -10.90
C LEU A 660 -25.51 28.06 -12.13
N ALA A 661 -24.34 27.81 -12.77
CA ALA A 661 -23.97 28.46 -14.02
C ALA A 661 -24.95 28.14 -15.15
N ALA A 662 -25.39 26.88 -15.24
CA ALA A 662 -26.40 26.46 -16.21
C ALA A 662 -27.77 27.13 -15.94
N MET A 663 -28.18 27.24 -14.67
CA MET A 663 -29.45 27.94 -14.28
C MET A 663 -29.38 29.45 -14.56
N GLU A 664 -28.22 30.07 -14.35
CA GLU A 664 -28.02 31.51 -14.64
C GLU A 664 -28.00 31.82 -16.13
N GLY A 665 -27.77 30.81 -17.01
CA GLY A 665 -27.86 30.93 -18.45
C GLY A 665 -29.30 30.85 -19.03
N ILE A 666 -30.30 30.55 -18.20
CA ILE A 666 -31.69 30.46 -18.66
C ILE A 666 -32.27 31.89 -18.73
N ASP A 667 -33.00 32.17 -19.84
CA ASP A 667 -33.65 33.49 -20.03
C ASP A 667 -34.63 33.79 -18.92
N GLY A 668 -34.42 34.92 -18.22
CA GLY A 668 -35.25 35.38 -17.12
C GLY A 668 -36.73 35.60 -17.49
N GLN A 669 -37.03 35.93 -18.75
CA GLN A 669 -38.38 36.10 -19.25
C GLN A 669 -39.26 34.88 -19.06
N LEU A 670 -38.66 33.66 -19.10
CA LEU A 670 -39.41 32.40 -18.87
C LEU A 670 -39.91 32.33 -17.42
N TYR A 671 -39.13 32.81 -16.48
CA TYR A 671 -39.51 32.82 -15.06
C TYR A 671 -40.54 33.91 -14.76
N GLU A 672 -40.36 35.09 -15.37
CA GLU A 672 -41.32 36.21 -15.24
C GLU A 672 -42.70 35.82 -15.79
N ALA A 673 -42.77 35.21 -16.99
CA ALA A 673 -44.00 34.69 -17.56
C ALA A 673 -44.68 33.65 -16.65
N ALA A 674 -43.91 32.72 -16.08
CA ALA A 674 -44.40 31.70 -15.15
C ALA A 674 -44.91 32.35 -13.81
N GLU A 675 -44.28 33.42 -13.33
CA GLU A 675 -44.72 34.14 -12.14
C GLU A 675 -46.06 34.86 -12.40
N LEU A 676 -46.25 35.45 -13.59
CA LEU A 676 -47.50 36.07 -13.96
C LEU A 676 -48.66 35.08 -14.01
N GLU A 677 -48.40 33.81 -14.41
CA GLU A 677 -49.34 32.69 -14.38
C GLU A 677 -49.53 32.08 -12.98
N GLY A 678 -48.89 32.63 -11.93
CA GLY A 678 -49.00 32.17 -10.54
C GLY A 678 -48.27 30.85 -10.25
N VAL A 679 -47.31 30.46 -11.06
CA VAL A 679 -46.57 29.20 -10.90
C VAL A 679 -45.56 29.35 -9.76
N SER A 680 -45.63 28.47 -8.75
CA SER A 680 -44.70 28.48 -7.59
C SER A 680 -43.25 28.18 -8.03
N LYS A 681 -42.27 28.71 -7.29
CA LYS A 681 -40.82 28.50 -7.57
C LYS A 681 -40.42 27.04 -7.62
N VAL A 682 -41.03 26.18 -6.81
CA VAL A 682 -40.80 24.74 -6.83
C VAL A 682 -41.30 24.13 -8.17
N LYS A 683 -42.49 24.56 -8.65
CA LYS A 683 -43.03 24.09 -9.91
C LYS A 683 -42.21 24.62 -11.11
N GLN A 684 -41.72 25.88 -11.04
CA GLN A 684 -40.79 26.45 -12.02
C GLN A 684 -39.51 25.64 -12.09
N PHE A 685 -38.96 25.23 -10.93
CA PHE A 685 -37.75 24.38 -10.89
C PHE A 685 -37.97 23.07 -11.66
N PHE A 686 -39.01 22.31 -11.36
CA PHE A 686 -39.24 21.00 -12.01
C PHE A 686 -39.70 21.09 -13.47
N SER A 687 -40.46 22.16 -13.83
CA SER A 687 -41.07 22.27 -15.17
C SER A 687 -40.28 23.13 -16.15
N ILE A 688 -39.43 24.05 -15.68
CA ILE A 688 -38.63 24.96 -16.52
C ILE A 688 -37.13 24.65 -16.33
N THR A 689 -36.64 24.84 -15.09
CA THR A 689 -35.20 24.81 -14.81
C THR A 689 -34.60 23.41 -15.09
N LEU A 690 -35.16 22.37 -14.47
CA LEU A 690 -34.64 21.01 -14.56
C LEU A 690 -34.60 20.45 -16.00
N PRO A 691 -35.65 20.62 -16.84
CA PRO A 691 -35.59 20.21 -18.23
C PRO A 691 -34.53 20.93 -19.07
N LEU A 692 -34.36 22.26 -18.85
CA LEU A 692 -33.42 23.09 -19.62
C LEU A 692 -31.95 22.82 -19.27
N ILE A 693 -31.64 22.46 -18.01
CA ILE A 693 -30.26 22.11 -17.59
C ILE A 693 -29.97 20.63 -17.65
N LYS A 694 -30.88 19.82 -18.18
CA LYS A 694 -30.77 18.35 -18.25
C LYS A 694 -29.43 17.88 -18.84
N GLU A 695 -28.92 18.53 -19.87
CA GLU A 695 -27.65 18.16 -20.51
C GLU A 695 -26.47 18.31 -19.53
N VAL A 696 -26.46 19.40 -18.76
CA VAL A 696 -25.42 19.69 -17.76
C VAL A 696 -25.48 18.66 -16.63
N ILE A 697 -26.68 18.31 -16.17
CA ILE A 697 -26.86 17.25 -15.15
C ILE A 697 -26.26 15.93 -15.63
N ILE A 698 -26.55 15.57 -16.85
CA ILE A 698 -26.06 14.31 -17.39
C ILE A 698 -24.53 14.33 -17.54
N ILE A 699 -23.92 15.46 -17.94
CA ILE A 699 -22.44 15.61 -17.96
C ILE A 699 -21.86 15.38 -16.56
N SER A 700 -22.47 15.95 -15.54
CA SER A 700 -22.02 15.75 -14.16
C SER A 700 -22.13 14.28 -13.71
N VAL A 701 -23.22 13.61 -14.09
CA VAL A 701 -23.41 12.17 -13.84
C VAL A 701 -22.29 11.35 -14.47
N ILE A 702 -21.89 11.69 -15.72
CA ILE A 702 -20.77 11.04 -16.39
C ILE A 702 -19.48 11.16 -15.58
N PHE A 703 -19.16 12.37 -15.13
CA PHE A 703 -17.95 12.60 -14.34
C PHE A 703 -17.98 11.79 -13.04
N LEU A 704 -19.13 11.72 -12.35
CA LEU A 704 -19.26 10.93 -11.13
C LEU A 704 -19.12 9.43 -11.39
N VAL A 705 -19.72 8.92 -12.46
CA VAL A 705 -19.63 7.49 -12.82
C VAL A 705 -18.21 7.10 -13.23
N ILE A 706 -17.56 7.90 -14.09
CA ILE A 706 -16.14 7.67 -14.47
C ILE A 706 -15.22 7.78 -13.25
N GLY A 707 -15.47 8.77 -12.39
CA GLY A 707 -14.72 8.93 -11.14
C GLY A 707 -14.86 7.72 -10.21
N GLY A 708 -16.06 7.16 -10.10
CA GLY A 708 -16.31 5.92 -9.33
C GLY A 708 -15.60 4.69 -9.88
N LEU A 709 -15.51 4.56 -11.21
CA LEU A 709 -14.74 3.49 -11.85
C LEU A 709 -13.23 3.62 -11.62
N ASN A 710 -12.73 4.84 -11.65
CA ASN A 710 -11.30 5.14 -11.46
C ASN A 710 -10.93 5.39 -9.99
N ALA A 711 -11.81 5.10 -9.04
CA ALA A 711 -11.57 5.32 -7.62
C ALA A 711 -10.35 4.51 -7.16
N PHE A 712 -9.29 5.22 -6.76
CA PHE A 712 -8.04 4.66 -6.28
C PHE A 712 -7.53 5.40 -5.04
N GLU A 713 -7.16 6.68 -5.18
CA GLU A 713 -6.40 7.45 -4.19
C GLU A 713 -7.00 7.40 -2.78
N MET A 714 -8.30 7.67 -2.69
CA MET A 714 -8.98 7.77 -1.40
C MET A 714 -9.02 6.44 -0.68
N VAL A 715 -9.43 5.38 -1.36
CA VAL A 715 -9.46 4.03 -0.77
C VAL A 715 -8.06 3.58 -0.38
N TRP A 716 -7.06 3.81 -1.24
CA TRP A 716 -5.67 3.47 -0.98
C TRP A 716 -5.11 4.14 0.27
N LEU A 717 -5.33 5.44 0.42
CA LEU A 717 -4.81 6.20 1.56
C LEU A 717 -5.59 5.92 2.86
N LEU A 718 -6.91 5.81 2.81
CA LEU A 718 -7.73 5.53 3.99
C LEU A 718 -7.55 4.10 4.54
N THR A 719 -7.08 3.18 3.72
CA THR A 719 -6.69 1.82 4.15
C THR A 719 -5.20 1.71 4.47
N SER A 720 -4.50 2.83 4.68
CA SER A 720 -3.06 2.87 4.94
C SER A 720 -2.24 2.10 3.89
N GLN A 721 -2.69 2.12 2.64
CA GLN A 721 -2.06 1.48 1.46
C GLN A 721 -2.03 -0.06 1.50
N ALA A 722 -2.81 -0.66 2.39
CA ALA A 722 -2.91 -2.11 2.55
C ALA A 722 -4.39 -2.57 2.63
N PRO A 723 -5.22 -2.32 1.59
CA PRO A 723 -6.60 -2.76 1.60
C PRO A 723 -6.68 -4.29 1.65
N GLY A 724 -7.60 -4.82 2.46
CA GLY A 724 -7.98 -6.24 2.41
C GLY A 724 -8.81 -6.56 1.16
N ALA A 725 -9.05 -7.85 0.91
CA ALA A 725 -9.80 -8.31 -0.27
C ALA A 725 -11.17 -7.64 -0.40
N SER A 726 -11.90 -7.47 0.71
CA SER A 726 -13.21 -6.82 0.74
C SER A 726 -13.18 -5.31 0.53
N SER A 727 -12.02 -4.68 0.73
CA SER A 727 -11.84 -3.22 0.68
C SER A 727 -11.28 -2.73 -0.66
N HIS A 728 -10.86 -3.62 -1.54
CA HIS A 728 -10.32 -3.23 -2.85
C HIS A 728 -11.37 -2.57 -3.76
N THR A 729 -10.92 -1.55 -4.51
CA THR A 729 -11.47 -1.18 -5.82
C THR A 729 -10.64 -1.86 -6.91
N LEU A 730 -11.11 -1.86 -8.17
CA LEU A 730 -10.30 -2.38 -9.28
C LEU A 730 -8.96 -1.65 -9.41
N GLY A 731 -8.95 -0.33 -9.15
CA GLY A 731 -7.71 0.47 -9.15
C GLY A 731 -6.74 0.08 -8.02
N THR A 732 -7.21 -0.09 -6.79
CA THR A 732 -6.35 -0.52 -5.67
C THR A 732 -5.92 -1.98 -5.81
N PHE A 733 -6.77 -2.85 -6.34
CA PHE A 733 -6.41 -4.25 -6.64
C PHE A 733 -5.34 -4.34 -7.73
N LEU A 734 -5.43 -3.49 -8.77
CA LEU A 734 -4.41 -3.39 -9.82
C LEU A 734 -3.05 -3.00 -9.24
N VAL A 735 -3.02 -1.94 -8.42
CA VAL A 735 -1.78 -1.45 -7.81
C VAL A 735 -1.21 -2.47 -6.83
N SER A 736 -2.05 -3.09 -5.99
CA SER A 736 -1.61 -4.15 -5.08
C SER A 736 -1.05 -5.35 -5.84
N SER A 737 -1.76 -5.83 -6.87
CA SER A 737 -1.28 -6.95 -7.71
C SER A 737 0.04 -6.65 -8.41
N MET A 738 0.25 -5.38 -8.83
CA MET A 738 1.46 -4.97 -9.53
C MET A 738 2.65 -4.79 -8.58
N PHE A 739 2.48 -4.09 -7.46
CA PHE A 739 3.58 -3.63 -6.61
C PHE A 739 3.72 -4.41 -5.30
N ASN A 740 2.65 -5.02 -4.79
CA ASN A 740 2.70 -5.82 -3.57
C ASN A 740 2.79 -7.33 -3.88
N ASP A 741 2.05 -7.81 -4.90
CA ASP A 741 2.01 -9.22 -5.26
C ASP A 741 2.96 -9.58 -6.39
N PHE A 742 3.45 -8.59 -7.15
CA PHE A 742 4.33 -8.76 -8.33
C PHE A 742 3.75 -9.72 -9.39
N GLU A 743 2.44 -9.69 -9.53
CA GLU A 743 1.70 -10.42 -10.54
C GLU A 743 1.45 -9.50 -11.76
N ILE A 744 2.55 -9.04 -12.40
CA ILE A 744 2.48 -8.01 -13.47
C ILE A 744 1.54 -8.43 -14.61
N GLY A 745 1.56 -9.71 -14.98
CA GLY A 745 0.66 -10.23 -16.01
C GLY A 745 -0.82 -10.14 -15.63
N ARG A 746 -1.18 -10.46 -14.37
CA ARG A 746 -2.54 -10.34 -13.84
C ARG A 746 -2.95 -8.88 -13.69
N ALA A 747 -2.07 -8.03 -13.13
CA ALA A 747 -2.31 -6.59 -13.03
C ALA A 747 -2.55 -5.95 -14.40
N SER A 748 -1.76 -6.33 -15.42
CA SER A 748 -1.95 -5.87 -16.80
C SER A 748 -3.29 -6.35 -17.40
N ALA A 749 -3.69 -7.59 -17.14
CA ALA A 749 -5.00 -8.10 -17.58
C ALA A 749 -6.15 -7.34 -16.89
N LEU A 750 -6.01 -7.03 -15.60
CA LEU A 750 -6.97 -6.22 -14.85
C LEU A 750 -7.06 -4.79 -15.41
N ALA A 751 -5.92 -4.17 -15.78
CA ALA A 751 -5.88 -2.86 -16.43
C ALA A 751 -6.65 -2.86 -17.76
N VAL A 752 -6.50 -3.93 -18.55
CA VAL A 752 -7.25 -4.10 -19.83
C VAL A 752 -8.74 -4.22 -19.58
N ILE A 753 -9.16 -5.04 -18.61
CA ILE A 753 -10.57 -5.17 -18.23
C ILE A 753 -11.13 -3.82 -17.78
N LEU A 754 -10.42 -3.12 -16.89
CA LEU A 754 -10.83 -1.80 -16.41
C LEU A 754 -10.95 -0.79 -17.56
N PHE A 755 -10.00 -0.76 -18.47
CA PHE A 755 -10.06 0.09 -19.66
C PHE A 755 -11.30 -0.19 -20.51
N ILE A 756 -11.61 -1.48 -20.76
CA ILE A 756 -12.80 -1.88 -21.55
C ILE A 756 -14.07 -1.46 -20.81
N LEU A 757 -14.15 -1.63 -19.50
CA LEU A 757 -15.30 -1.22 -18.70
C LEU A 757 -15.50 0.29 -18.74
N VAL A 758 -14.45 1.08 -18.50
CA VAL A 758 -14.51 2.55 -18.56
C VAL A 758 -14.90 3.03 -19.94
N ALA A 759 -14.28 2.49 -20.99
CA ALA A 759 -14.61 2.85 -22.38
C ALA A 759 -16.06 2.50 -22.75
N SER A 760 -16.54 1.32 -22.33
CA SER A 760 -17.91 0.86 -22.59
C SER A 760 -18.95 1.75 -21.90
N VAL A 761 -18.75 2.05 -20.61
CA VAL A 761 -19.65 2.91 -19.84
C VAL A 761 -19.62 4.34 -20.40
N SER A 762 -18.44 4.90 -20.67
CA SER A 762 -18.30 6.23 -21.26
C SER A 762 -19.00 6.34 -22.62
N ALA A 763 -18.84 5.33 -23.46
CA ALA A 763 -19.49 5.31 -24.79
C ALA A 763 -21.01 5.17 -24.68
N LEU A 764 -21.52 4.36 -23.75
CA LEU A 764 -22.97 4.26 -23.49
C LEU A 764 -23.55 5.60 -23.07
N VAL A 765 -22.91 6.23 -22.11
CA VAL A 765 -23.37 7.51 -21.57
C VAL A 765 -23.35 8.58 -22.67
N MET A 766 -22.23 8.79 -23.37
CA MET A 766 -22.14 9.75 -24.49
C MET A 766 -23.21 9.53 -25.56
N ARG A 767 -23.62 8.28 -25.78
CA ARG A 767 -24.60 7.95 -26.76
C ARG A 767 -26.03 8.23 -26.33
N SER A 768 -26.37 7.98 -25.06
CA SER A 768 -27.65 8.34 -24.47
C SER A 768 -27.96 9.83 -24.66
N PHE A 769 -26.91 10.66 -24.71
CA PHE A 769 -27.00 12.10 -24.98
C PHE A 769 -27.35 12.44 -26.43
N LYS A 770 -26.66 11.78 -27.38
CA LYS A 770 -26.84 12.13 -28.79
C LYS A 770 -28.24 11.81 -29.29
N ARG A 771 -28.95 10.92 -28.60
CA ARG A 771 -30.33 10.54 -28.91
C ARG A 771 -31.34 11.59 -28.42
N SER A 772 -31.06 12.26 -27.31
CA SER A 772 -31.92 13.32 -26.76
C SER A 772 -31.92 14.61 -27.60
N ASN A 773 -30.79 14.92 -28.27
CA ASN A 773 -30.68 16.09 -29.16
C ASN A 773 -31.25 15.91 -30.56
N ASN A 774 -31.56 14.67 -30.98
CA ASN A 774 -32.20 14.42 -32.29
C ASN A 774 -33.72 14.33 -32.18
N ASP A 775 -34.27 14.28 -30.98
CA ASP A 775 -35.72 14.19 -30.72
C ASP A 775 -36.31 15.53 -30.21
N ALA A 776 -35.50 16.57 -30.08
CA ALA A 776 -35.87 17.97 -29.80
C ALA A 776 -35.63 18.83 -31.05
#